data_67acc0c4a1a66adc28294ec944b0c035
#
_entry.id   67acc0c4a1a66adc28294ec944b0c035
#
_cell.length_a   1.000
_cell.length_b   1.000
_cell.length_c   1.000
_cell.angle_alpha   90.00
_cell.angle_beta   90.00
_cell.angle_gamma   90.00
#
_symmetry.space_group_name_H-M   'P 1'
#
loop_
_entity.id
_entity.type
_entity.pdbx_description
1 polymer ?
#
loop_
_entity_poly.entity_id
_entity_poly.type
_entity_poly.pdbx_seq_one_letter_code
_entity_poly.pdbx_strand_id
1 'polypeptide(L)'
;MLKEYPVAGILLASPLLAVAQDLIPPILEKADSFVEETWSVDSSSKVIYIDKKFASVSDKDGLTLIPPTAHEFATTFQDDLAKITGSNWTLKRVESLPTNVSGISLGSYTGESSDLTYENGKSTSEGYEIIINSNRVFIGGSGARGMWWGTRTFLQLLLAGNGSITSTLGRDAPAYPTRGYMLDAGRKWYSKDFLKELCSYASFFKMNEFHYHLSDNYPLNRGKNDSWRDVYSHFSLLPEDKSLRGILHGRENETLSKDDFAELQSHCASRGVTVIPEIEAPGHSLYLTKWKPELGLAKKDLLNLTHPDTLPTVQSIWKEFLPWFKTKEVHIGADEYDAELADDYITFVNKMSRFINSTSNKRSRIWGTHEPSKRNQTIDKSVIIQHWQYGQSDPVQLVKDDYDVINSEDWWAYTSLKNDHMPILPARYPQFFNESRVFNFADKEEWQWTPADFNPVNTSLQLKSDEKRLRGATLAAWNDNGPDATTQLEAYYSMRRGIALVGGRAWSGSRGPKLLEEMSDSSVDFYSPRAPDQNLDRVLSLGGNGTLISWTRSDGDGNEVRLGHGSKGMNYTLTLSITGPFTLSSPDNVLSLDKDGNMVATADGWEYPLRKVTKNDALDLDPGAPGRIWVNTSSTHKPVKLSTPTNITLVTDVLHGTVVFSNGEVVGRFEVFVYGGRNTQFSWSQMAFVAPLDKIEGGLERLKLAGSSNFTEAGGTGGKESADVPKGNDTVRCSVSLAITVGLVVGGLLLVSL
;
A
#
# COMPACT_ATOMS: atom_id res chain seq x y z
N MET A 1 55.07 -4.06 50.02
CA MET A 1 54.90 -4.95 48.87
C MET A 1 53.45 -5.42 48.83
N LEU A 2 52.62 -4.69 48.19
CA LEU A 2 51.21 -5.05 47.91
C LEU A 2 51.13 -5.41 46.44
N LYS A 3 50.77 -6.68 46.16
CA LYS A 3 50.57 -7.17 44.79
C LYS A 3 49.19 -6.75 44.32
N GLU A 4 49.14 -6.02 43.21
CA GLU A 4 47.92 -5.75 42.45
C GLU A 4 47.55 -7.02 41.65
N TYR A 5 46.25 -7.40 41.73
CA TYR A 5 45.64 -8.42 40.86
C TYR A 5 44.78 -7.66 39.82
N PRO A 6 44.86 -7.99 38.52
CA PRO A 6 43.98 -7.39 37.56
C PRO A 6 42.57 -8.03 37.64
N VAL A 7 41.58 -7.19 37.82
CA VAL A 7 40.18 -7.57 37.71
C VAL A 7 39.86 -7.71 36.21
N ALA A 8 39.72 -8.93 35.72
CA ALA A 8 39.17 -9.21 34.40
C ALA A 8 37.67 -8.94 34.43
N GLY A 9 37.25 -7.87 33.75
CA GLY A 9 35.84 -7.57 33.51
C GLY A 9 35.26 -8.60 32.54
N ILE A 10 34.41 -9.48 33.04
CA ILE A 10 33.55 -10.33 32.22
C ILE A 10 32.47 -9.47 31.65
N LEU A 11 32.60 -9.09 30.39
CA LEU A 11 31.48 -8.56 29.58
C LEU A 11 30.49 -9.73 29.40
N LEU A 12 29.46 -9.75 30.24
CA LEU A 12 28.24 -10.51 29.98
C LEU A 12 27.54 -9.89 28.78
N ALA A 13 27.79 -10.43 27.58
CA ALA A 13 26.93 -10.23 26.44
C ALA A 13 25.59 -10.86 26.81
N SER A 14 24.60 -10.01 27.15
CA SER A 14 23.21 -10.45 27.25
C SER A 14 22.80 -10.97 25.88
N PRO A 15 22.32 -12.22 25.76
CA PRO A 15 21.69 -12.64 24.52
C PRO A 15 20.47 -11.73 24.32
N LEU A 16 20.47 -10.93 23.26
CA LEU A 16 19.26 -10.35 22.74
C LEU A 16 18.33 -11.54 22.45
N LEU A 17 17.34 -11.75 23.30
CA LEU A 17 16.23 -12.64 23.00
C LEU A 17 15.68 -12.19 21.65
N ALA A 18 15.91 -12.98 20.62
CA ALA A 18 15.28 -12.77 19.32
C ALA A 18 13.76 -12.85 19.58
N VAL A 19 13.08 -11.75 19.46
CA VAL A 19 11.61 -11.72 19.51
C VAL A 19 11.15 -12.62 18.37
N ALA A 20 10.40 -13.66 18.68
CA ALA A 20 9.82 -14.52 17.67
C ALA A 20 8.94 -13.68 16.75
N GLN A 21 9.07 -13.85 15.43
CA GLN A 21 8.26 -13.15 14.44
C GLN A 21 7.15 -14.08 13.98
N ASP A 22 5.90 -13.62 14.07
CA ASP A 22 4.76 -14.35 13.55
C ASP A 22 4.70 -14.29 12.03
N LEU A 23 4.28 -15.39 11.41
CA LEU A 23 4.00 -15.43 9.97
C LEU A 23 2.75 -14.61 9.66
N ILE A 24 2.79 -13.86 8.58
CA ILE A 24 1.62 -13.11 8.07
C ILE A 24 1.35 -13.51 6.61
N PRO A 25 0.29 -14.27 6.35
CA PRO A 25 -0.61 -14.95 7.30
C PRO A 25 0.04 -16.17 7.98
N PRO A 26 -0.47 -16.60 9.14
CA PRO A 26 -0.06 -17.86 9.76
C PRO A 26 -0.50 -19.06 8.90
N ILE A 27 0.20 -20.19 9.05
CA ILE A 27 -0.16 -21.45 8.38
C ILE A 27 -1.47 -22.00 8.99
N LEU A 28 -2.43 -22.35 8.14
CA LEU A 28 -3.76 -22.82 8.55
C LEU A 28 -3.69 -24.07 9.45
N GLU A 29 -2.97 -25.09 9.00
CA GLU A 29 -2.74 -26.32 9.76
C GLU A 29 -1.25 -26.55 9.87
N LYS A 30 -0.71 -26.40 11.07
CA LYS A 30 0.70 -26.64 11.38
C LYS A 30 0.80 -27.75 12.40
N ALA A 31 1.53 -28.80 12.09
CA ALA A 31 1.87 -29.84 13.03
C ALA A 31 3.20 -29.53 13.71
N ASP A 32 3.25 -29.70 15.02
CA ASP A 32 4.51 -29.66 15.75
C ASP A 32 5.35 -30.88 15.36
N SER A 33 6.60 -30.65 15.01
CA SER A 33 7.49 -31.76 14.74
C SER A 33 7.89 -32.42 16.05
N PHE A 34 7.83 -33.74 16.11
CA PHE A 34 8.26 -34.52 17.28
C PHE A 34 9.78 -34.56 17.41
N VAL A 35 10.53 -33.98 16.48
CA VAL A 35 12.00 -33.96 16.43
C VAL A 35 12.45 -32.53 16.21
N GLU A 36 13.26 -32.00 17.13
CA GLU A 36 13.88 -30.68 16.97
C GLU A 36 15.03 -30.75 15.95
N GLU A 37 14.70 -30.96 14.69
CA GLU A 37 15.63 -30.87 13.57
C GLU A 37 15.58 -29.46 12.97
N THR A 38 16.71 -29.01 12.45
CA THR A 38 16.84 -27.70 11.84
C THR A 38 17.43 -27.84 10.44
N TRP A 39 16.75 -27.28 9.45
CA TRP A 39 17.31 -27.02 8.13
C TRP A 39 17.97 -25.65 8.11
N SER A 40 19.13 -25.51 7.46
CA SER A 40 19.76 -24.21 7.33
C SER A 40 20.29 -23.97 5.91
N VAL A 41 20.33 -22.68 5.54
CA VAL A 41 20.94 -22.24 4.27
C VAL A 41 22.40 -22.69 4.18
N ASP A 42 23.17 -22.60 5.26
CA ASP A 42 24.60 -22.92 5.25
C ASP A 42 24.86 -24.39 4.94
N SER A 43 24.06 -25.29 5.48
CA SER A 43 24.18 -26.75 5.26
C SER A 43 23.48 -27.23 3.99
N SER A 44 22.71 -26.36 3.30
CA SER A 44 21.95 -26.73 2.11
C SER A 44 22.82 -26.89 0.87
N SER A 45 22.37 -27.69 -0.09
CA SER A 45 23.04 -27.89 -1.40
C SER A 45 22.96 -26.68 -2.33
N LYS A 46 22.24 -25.62 -1.97
CA LYS A 46 21.94 -24.44 -2.81
C LYS A 46 21.28 -24.79 -4.16
N VAL A 47 20.51 -25.89 -4.19
CA VAL A 47 19.78 -26.32 -5.38
C VAL A 47 18.28 -26.34 -5.11
N ILE A 48 17.54 -25.77 -6.04
CA ILE A 48 16.09 -25.87 -6.14
C ILE A 48 15.76 -26.92 -7.21
N TYR A 49 15.03 -27.95 -6.83
CA TYR A 49 14.54 -28.98 -7.74
C TYR A 49 13.08 -28.75 -8.03
N ILE A 50 12.71 -28.76 -9.31
CA ILE A 50 11.29 -28.75 -9.70
C ILE A 50 10.95 -30.01 -10.48
N ASP A 51 9.83 -30.66 -10.11
CA ASP A 51 9.29 -31.79 -10.87
C ASP A 51 9.01 -31.36 -12.30
N LYS A 52 9.49 -32.12 -13.28
CA LYS A 52 9.43 -31.78 -14.70
C LYS A 52 7.99 -31.68 -15.22
N LYS A 53 7.08 -32.54 -14.76
CA LYS A 53 5.67 -32.50 -15.16
C LYS A 53 4.98 -31.29 -14.55
N PHE A 54 5.25 -31.02 -13.27
CA PHE A 54 4.70 -29.88 -12.55
C PHE A 54 5.24 -28.55 -13.10
N ALA A 55 6.48 -28.49 -13.54
CA ALA A 55 7.12 -27.28 -14.08
C ALA A 55 6.32 -26.60 -15.20
N SER A 56 5.54 -27.36 -15.97
CA SER A 56 4.70 -26.83 -17.06
C SER A 56 3.27 -26.48 -16.64
N VAL A 57 2.89 -26.70 -15.39
CA VAL A 57 1.55 -26.37 -14.86
C VAL A 57 1.38 -24.86 -14.82
N SER A 58 0.22 -24.39 -15.29
CA SER A 58 -0.19 -22.99 -15.27
C SER A 58 -1.68 -22.92 -14.91
N ASP A 59 -2.02 -22.09 -13.95
CA ASP A 59 -3.36 -22.07 -13.38
C ASP A 59 -4.31 -21.21 -14.22
N LYS A 60 -5.38 -21.81 -14.70
CA LYS A 60 -6.38 -21.13 -15.54
C LYS A 60 -7.59 -20.62 -14.74
N ASP A 61 -7.73 -20.98 -13.48
CA ASP A 61 -8.80 -20.55 -12.58
C ASP A 61 -8.58 -19.14 -12.01
N GLY A 62 -7.35 -18.62 -12.01
CA GLY A 62 -7.03 -17.24 -11.63
C GLY A 62 -7.54 -16.20 -12.63
N LEU A 63 -7.46 -14.92 -12.23
CA LEU A 63 -7.95 -13.79 -13.01
C LEU A 63 -7.03 -13.38 -14.14
N THR A 64 -5.72 -13.58 -14.00
CA THR A 64 -4.77 -13.18 -15.05
C THR A 64 -4.94 -13.99 -16.35
N LEU A 65 -4.80 -13.29 -17.48
CA LEU A 65 -4.75 -13.92 -18.82
C LEU A 65 -3.32 -14.31 -19.24
N ILE A 66 -2.34 -14.00 -18.38
CA ILE A 66 -0.92 -14.34 -18.57
C ILE A 66 -0.41 -15.11 -17.33
N PRO A 67 -1.03 -16.26 -16.98
CA PRO A 67 -0.66 -17.00 -15.78
C PRO A 67 0.74 -17.60 -15.94
N PRO A 68 1.67 -17.34 -15.00
CA PRO A 68 2.98 -17.99 -15.01
C PRO A 68 2.86 -19.51 -14.84
N THR A 69 3.80 -20.22 -15.44
CA THR A 69 4.00 -21.64 -15.16
C THR A 69 4.67 -21.83 -13.80
N ALA A 70 4.57 -23.02 -13.23
CA ALA A 70 5.30 -23.36 -12.00
C ALA A 70 6.81 -23.16 -12.14
N HIS A 71 7.37 -23.35 -13.34
CA HIS A 71 8.79 -23.08 -13.60
C HIS A 71 9.12 -21.58 -13.55
N GLU A 72 8.29 -20.73 -14.13
CA GLU A 72 8.49 -19.27 -14.07
C GLU A 72 8.39 -18.76 -12.62
N PHE A 73 7.44 -19.25 -11.86
CA PHE A 73 7.39 -18.97 -10.42
C PHE A 73 8.63 -19.49 -9.67
N ALA A 74 9.13 -20.68 -10.00
CA ALA A 74 10.36 -21.23 -9.42
C ALA A 74 11.59 -20.38 -9.77
N THR A 75 11.64 -19.80 -10.98
CA THR A 75 12.71 -18.87 -11.38
C THR A 75 12.64 -17.57 -10.56
N THR A 76 11.45 -16.99 -10.43
CA THR A 76 11.24 -15.81 -9.59
C THR A 76 11.61 -16.09 -8.12
N PHE A 77 11.26 -17.28 -7.61
CA PHE A 77 11.64 -17.70 -6.25
C PHE A 77 13.15 -17.88 -6.09
N GLN A 78 13.84 -18.40 -7.11
CA GLN A 78 15.31 -18.52 -7.13
C GLN A 78 15.98 -17.16 -6.95
N ASP A 79 15.49 -16.14 -7.66
CA ASP A 79 16.03 -14.78 -7.58
C ASP A 79 15.77 -14.15 -6.20
N ASP A 80 14.56 -14.33 -5.66
CA ASP A 80 14.19 -13.85 -4.33
C ASP A 80 15.05 -14.49 -3.24
N LEU A 81 15.24 -15.80 -3.33
CA LEU A 81 16.04 -16.57 -2.37
C LEU A 81 17.52 -16.17 -2.43
N ALA A 82 18.04 -15.92 -3.64
CA ALA A 82 19.39 -15.44 -3.82
C ALA A 82 19.60 -14.06 -3.16
N LYS A 83 18.65 -13.14 -3.34
CA LYS A 83 18.67 -11.81 -2.71
C LYS A 83 18.64 -11.90 -1.17
N ILE A 84 17.74 -12.73 -0.62
CA ILE A 84 17.58 -12.87 0.84
C ILE A 84 18.80 -13.56 1.48
N THR A 85 19.37 -14.59 0.84
CA THR A 85 20.45 -15.39 1.42
C THR A 85 21.85 -14.90 1.06
N GLY A 86 21.97 -13.97 0.11
CA GLY A 86 23.27 -13.56 -0.45
C GLY A 86 24.02 -14.68 -1.17
N SER A 87 23.35 -15.79 -1.53
CA SER A 87 23.92 -16.99 -2.11
C SER A 87 23.35 -17.29 -3.48
N ASN A 88 24.17 -17.82 -4.37
CA ASN A 88 23.70 -18.27 -5.69
C ASN A 88 22.98 -19.61 -5.56
N TRP A 89 21.76 -19.69 -6.04
CA TRP A 89 20.95 -20.89 -6.10
C TRP A 89 20.82 -21.40 -7.53
N THR A 90 20.78 -22.73 -7.72
CA THR A 90 20.62 -23.34 -9.05
C THR A 90 19.26 -24.01 -9.15
N LEU A 91 18.46 -23.63 -10.14
CA LEU A 91 17.18 -24.28 -10.46
C LEU A 91 17.40 -25.46 -11.41
N LYS A 92 16.89 -26.65 -11.05
CA LYS A 92 16.99 -27.88 -11.87
C LYS A 92 15.63 -28.54 -12.06
N ARG A 93 15.27 -28.82 -13.30
CA ARG A 93 14.14 -29.70 -13.64
C ARG A 93 14.56 -31.16 -13.53
N VAL A 94 13.79 -31.97 -12.81
CA VAL A 94 14.08 -33.38 -12.56
C VAL A 94 12.88 -34.26 -12.87
N GLU A 95 13.11 -35.51 -13.33
CA GLU A 95 12.01 -36.47 -13.58
C GLU A 95 11.36 -36.96 -12.28
N SER A 96 12.13 -37.01 -11.18
CA SER A 96 11.67 -37.37 -9.84
C SER A 96 12.36 -36.48 -8.82
N LEU A 97 11.59 -35.93 -7.87
CA LEU A 97 12.15 -35.10 -6.82
C LEU A 97 13.03 -35.95 -5.88
N PRO A 98 14.22 -35.46 -5.52
CA PRO A 98 15.09 -36.18 -4.59
C PRO A 98 14.48 -36.18 -3.18
N THR A 99 14.61 -37.31 -2.47
CA THR A 99 14.04 -37.48 -1.11
C THR A 99 15.04 -37.22 0.02
N ASN A 100 16.34 -37.34 -0.25
CA ASN A 100 17.41 -37.23 0.73
C ASN A 100 18.49 -36.24 0.31
N VAL A 101 18.09 -35.05 -0.12
CA VAL A 101 19.04 -34.00 -0.51
C VAL A 101 18.66 -32.73 0.23
N SER A 102 19.64 -32.12 0.88
CA SER A 102 19.53 -30.89 1.65
C SER A 102 19.28 -29.65 0.74
N GLY A 103 18.35 -29.76 -0.22
CA GLY A 103 17.91 -28.71 -1.14
C GLY A 103 16.42 -28.41 -0.97
N ILE A 104 15.91 -27.58 -1.87
CA ILE A 104 14.48 -27.23 -1.92
C ILE A 104 13.84 -27.96 -3.09
N SER A 105 12.77 -28.69 -2.83
CA SER A 105 11.99 -29.43 -3.83
C SER A 105 10.63 -28.78 -4.03
N LEU A 106 10.27 -28.51 -5.29
CA LEU A 106 9.02 -27.89 -5.70
C LEU A 106 8.22 -28.88 -6.57
N GLY A 107 6.94 -29.09 -6.23
CA GLY A 107 6.11 -30.08 -6.95
C GLY A 107 4.62 -29.92 -6.68
N SER A 108 3.86 -30.96 -7.07
CA SER A 108 2.43 -31.02 -6.79
C SER A 108 2.18 -31.35 -5.32
N TYR A 109 1.07 -30.86 -4.80
CA TYR A 109 0.50 -31.31 -3.51
C TYR A 109 0.32 -32.82 -3.52
N THR A 110 0.63 -33.48 -2.41
CA THR A 110 0.62 -34.93 -2.31
C THR A 110 -0.65 -35.52 -1.69
N GLY A 111 -1.50 -34.69 -1.07
CA GLY A 111 -2.77 -35.08 -0.49
C GLY A 111 -3.97 -34.93 -1.44
N GLU A 112 -5.16 -35.00 -0.91
CA GLU A 112 -6.40 -34.86 -1.66
C GLU A 112 -6.74 -33.37 -1.91
N SER A 113 -7.19 -33.04 -3.11
CA SER A 113 -7.52 -31.63 -3.47
C SER A 113 -8.66 -31.04 -2.64
N SER A 114 -9.49 -31.89 -2.01
CA SER A 114 -10.54 -31.50 -1.07
C SER A 114 -10.00 -30.91 0.23
N ASP A 115 -8.74 -31.15 0.57
CA ASP A 115 -8.11 -30.63 1.79
C ASP A 115 -7.73 -29.14 1.64
N LEU A 116 -7.61 -28.65 0.40
CA LEU A 116 -7.16 -27.32 0.07
C LEU A 116 -8.25 -26.53 -0.65
N THR A 117 -9.18 -25.97 0.14
CA THR A 117 -10.35 -25.25 -0.38
C THR A 117 -10.40 -23.81 0.16
N TYR A 118 -11.13 -22.94 -0.55
CA TYR A 118 -11.65 -21.71 0.06
C TYR A 118 -12.58 -22.05 1.25
N GLU A 119 -12.87 -21.07 2.08
CA GLU A 119 -13.72 -21.27 3.27
C GLU A 119 -15.15 -21.73 2.90
N ASN A 120 -15.64 -21.36 1.73
CA ASN A 120 -16.91 -21.81 1.19
C ASN A 120 -16.91 -23.23 0.59
N GLY A 121 -15.83 -23.97 0.77
CA GLY A 121 -15.67 -25.37 0.32
C GLY A 121 -15.32 -25.53 -1.17
N LYS A 122 -15.19 -24.46 -1.94
CA LYS A 122 -14.76 -24.54 -3.35
C LYS A 122 -13.26 -24.81 -3.45
N SER A 123 -12.87 -25.78 -4.26
CA SER A 123 -11.44 -26.07 -4.53
C SER A 123 -10.70 -24.88 -5.11
N THR A 124 -9.40 -24.76 -4.78
CA THR A 124 -8.52 -23.71 -5.25
C THR A 124 -7.17 -24.25 -5.70
N SER A 125 -6.57 -23.63 -6.72
CA SER A 125 -5.19 -23.89 -7.12
C SER A 125 -4.16 -23.14 -6.25
N GLU A 126 -4.63 -22.38 -5.27
CA GLU A 126 -3.78 -21.54 -4.40
C GLU A 126 -3.34 -22.22 -3.11
N GLY A 127 -3.81 -23.45 -2.83
CA GLY A 127 -3.41 -24.21 -1.65
C GLY A 127 -2.03 -24.85 -1.80
N TYR A 128 -1.36 -25.10 -0.67
CA TYR A 128 -0.05 -25.76 -0.64
C TYR A 128 0.17 -26.57 0.63
N GLU A 129 1.17 -27.46 0.56
CA GLU A 129 1.81 -28.07 1.72
C GLU A 129 3.26 -27.65 1.81
N ILE A 130 3.81 -27.60 3.01
CA ILE A 130 5.22 -27.36 3.28
C ILE A 130 5.74 -28.39 4.24
N ILE A 131 6.85 -29.07 3.89
CA ILE A 131 7.52 -30.07 4.71
C ILE A 131 8.99 -29.69 4.82
N ILE A 132 9.45 -29.43 6.03
CA ILE A 132 10.82 -29.05 6.32
C ILE A 132 11.37 -29.98 7.40
N ASN A 133 12.52 -30.58 7.14
CA ASN A 133 13.33 -31.30 8.12
C ASN A 133 14.83 -31.06 7.83
N SER A 134 15.73 -31.56 8.64
CA SER A 134 17.17 -31.34 8.49
C SER A 134 17.74 -31.63 7.11
N ASN A 135 17.12 -32.55 6.36
CA ASN A 135 17.62 -33.06 5.08
C ASN A 135 16.81 -32.60 3.86
N ARG A 136 15.70 -31.90 4.07
CA ARG A 136 14.80 -31.61 2.95
C ARG A 136 13.87 -30.42 3.24
N VAL A 137 13.65 -29.58 2.20
CA VAL A 137 12.49 -28.68 2.09
C VAL A 137 11.66 -29.18 0.90
N PHE A 138 10.37 -29.38 1.11
CA PHE A 138 9.41 -29.65 0.06
C PHE A 138 8.25 -28.67 0.11
N ILE A 139 7.93 -28.07 -1.02
CA ILE A 139 6.76 -27.18 -1.19
C ILE A 139 5.93 -27.74 -2.32
N GLY A 140 4.75 -28.26 -1.99
CA GLY A 140 3.80 -28.86 -2.91
C GLY A 140 2.58 -27.98 -3.09
N GLY A 141 2.27 -27.55 -4.33
CA GLY A 141 1.10 -26.74 -4.62
C GLY A 141 -0.05 -27.53 -5.21
N SER A 142 -1.32 -27.18 -4.87
CA SER A 142 -2.51 -27.66 -5.58
C SER A 142 -2.54 -27.18 -7.04
N GLY A 143 -1.83 -26.08 -7.32
CA GLY A 143 -1.50 -25.53 -8.62
C GLY A 143 -0.19 -24.75 -8.55
N ALA A 144 0.20 -24.12 -9.65
CA ALA A 144 1.41 -23.29 -9.72
C ALA A 144 1.36 -22.13 -8.72
N ARG A 145 0.19 -21.48 -8.53
CA ARG A 145 -0.01 -20.41 -7.55
C ARG A 145 0.10 -20.92 -6.11
N GLY A 146 -0.39 -22.11 -5.81
CA GLY A 146 -0.25 -22.71 -4.49
C GLY A 146 1.22 -22.92 -4.12
N MET A 147 2.00 -23.49 -5.04
CA MET A 147 3.45 -23.58 -4.86
C MET A 147 4.08 -22.19 -4.63
N TRP A 148 3.69 -21.17 -5.40
CA TRP A 148 4.15 -19.79 -5.23
C TRP A 148 3.88 -19.27 -3.82
N TRP A 149 2.66 -19.41 -3.31
CA TRP A 149 2.31 -18.96 -1.95
C TRP A 149 3.08 -19.73 -0.87
N GLY A 150 3.32 -21.01 -1.07
CA GLY A 150 4.18 -21.80 -0.19
C GLY A 150 5.62 -21.26 -0.14
N THR A 151 6.15 -20.76 -1.25
CA THR A 151 7.48 -20.11 -1.25
C THR A 151 7.49 -18.82 -0.44
N ARG A 152 6.39 -18.04 -0.40
CA ARG A 152 6.30 -16.83 0.44
C ARG A 152 6.36 -17.19 1.92
N THR A 153 5.62 -18.21 2.34
CA THR A 153 5.71 -18.75 3.71
C THR A 153 7.12 -19.24 4.05
N PHE A 154 7.75 -19.98 3.14
CA PHE A 154 9.12 -20.43 3.33
C PHE A 154 10.09 -19.26 3.54
N LEU A 155 9.99 -18.19 2.76
CA LEU A 155 10.84 -17.01 2.91
C LEU A 155 10.62 -16.29 4.23
N GLN A 156 9.37 -16.17 4.71
CA GLN A 156 9.10 -15.61 6.03
C GLN A 156 9.71 -16.48 7.15
N LEU A 157 9.52 -17.79 7.09
CA LEU A 157 10.16 -18.73 8.05
C LEU A 157 11.69 -18.58 8.04
N LEU A 158 12.30 -18.48 6.86
CA LEU A 158 13.73 -18.31 6.69
C LEU A 158 14.26 -17.02 7.31
N LEU A 159 13.55 -15.92 7.09
CA LEU A 159 13.88 -14.61 7.64
C LEU A 159 13.73 -14.59 9.16
N ALA A 160 12.63 -15.12 9.70
CA ALA A 160 12.38 -15.20 11.15
C ALA A 160 13.43 -16.06 11.86
N GLY A 161 13.85 -17.13 11.23
CA GLY A 161 14.89 -18.03 11.76
C GLY A 161 16.34 -17.65 11.41
N ASN A 162 16.55 -16.44 10.85
CA ASN A 162 17.88 -15.94 10.46
C ASN A 162 18.69 -16.97 9.64
N GLY A 163 18.08 -17.50 8.58
CA GLY A 163 18.70 -18.47 7.68
C GLY A 163 18.55 -19.94 8.09
N SER A 164 17.84 -20.22 9.20
CA SER A 164 17.57 -21.56 9.70
C SER A 164 16.09 -21.74 10.01
N ILE A 165 15.54 -22.94 9.76
CA ILE A 165 14.12 -23.23 9.98
C ILE A 165 14.01 -24.53 10.77
N THR A 166 13.32 -24.47 11.92
CA THR A 166 12.95 -25.68 12.68
C THR A 166 11.99 -26.54 11.85
N SER A 167 12.10 -27.85 11.98
CA SER A 167 11.24 -28.85 11.35
C SER A 167 9.77 -28.42 11.37
N THR A 168 9.16 -28.38 10.20
CA THR A 168 7.78 -27.85 10.03
C THR A 168 7.03 -28.74 9.05
N LEU A 169 5.81 -29.13 9.43
CA LEU A 169 4.82 -29.73 8.54
C LEU A 169 3.57 -28.87 8.57
N GLY A 170 3.15 -28.36 7.42
CA GLY A 170 1.97 -27.52 7.36
C GLY A 170 1.21 -27.62 6.05
N ARG A 171 -0.10 -27.41 6.13
CA ARG A 171 -1.01 -27.24 5.00
C ARG A 171 -1.71 -25.91 5.11
N ASP A 172 -1.94 -25.25 3.97
CA ASP A 172 -2.49 -23.92 3.96
C ASP A 172 -3.23 -23.64 2.64
N ALA A 173 -4.31 -22.89 2.72
CA ALA A 173 -5.08 -22.45 1.57
C ALA A 173 -5.82 -21.15 1.89
N PRO A 174 -6.03 -20.23 0.93
CA PRO A 174 -6.74 -18.99 1.19
C PRO A 174 -8.20 -19.23 1.53
N ALA A 175 -8.76 -18.43 2.44
CA ALA A 175 -10.17 -18.43 2.76
C ALA A 175 -11.01 -17.84 1.61
N TYR A 176 -10.49 -16.79 0.95
CA TYR A 176 -11.22 -16.06 -0.08
C TYR A 176 -10.42 -15.92 -1.37
N PRO A 177 -11.08 -15.92 -2.55
CA PRO A 177 -10.42 -15.78 -3.84
C PRO A 177 -9.85 -14.38 -4.10
N THR A 178 -10.45 -13.31 -3.53
CA THR A 178 -9.98 -11.93 -3.68
C THR A 178 -9.27 -11.46 -2.42
N ARG A 179 -8.02 -11.09 -2.56
CA ARG A 179 -7.16 -10.48 -1.55
C ARG A 179 -6.45 -9.33 -2.24
N GLY A 180 -7.14 -8.18 -2.29
CA GLY A 180 -6.75 -7.06 -3.13
C GLY A 180 -6.25 -5.86 -2.35
N TYR A 181 -5.51 -5.01 -3.05
CA TYR A 181 -5.27 -3.63 -2.67
C TYR A 181 -5.56 -2.73 -3.88
N MET A 182 -6.06 -1.54 -3.63
CA MET A 182 -6.33 -0.52 -4.64
C MET A 182 -5.48 0.70 -4.35
N LEU A 183 -4.99 1.34 -5.40
CA LEU A 183 -4.29 2.62 -5.33
C LEU A 183 -4.90 3.60 -6.32
N ASP A 184 -5.27 4.78 -5.83
CA ASP A 184 -5.82 5.86 -6.62
C ASP A 184 -4.72 6.57 -7.42
N ALA A 185 -4.50 6.09 -8.64
CA ALA A 185 -3.63 6.69 -9.63
C ALA A 185 -4.35 7.69 -10.54
N GLY A 186 -5.63 7.93 -10.33
CA GLY A 186 -6.44 8.95 -11.02
C GLY A 186 -6.31 10.34 -10.40
N ARG A 187 -5.95 10.44 -9.12
CA ARG A 187 -5.71 11.71 -8.42
C ARG A 187 -4.24 11.98 -8.11
N LYS A 188 -3.34 11.05 -8.45
CA LYS A 188 -1.89 11.20 -8.34
C LYS A 188 -1.18 10.26 -9.31
N TRP A 189 -0.14 10.75 -9.96
CA TRP A 189 0.76 9.92 -10.75
C TRP A 189 1.68 9.06 -9.88
N TYR A 190 1.84 7.80 -10.26
CA TYR A 190 2.79 6.85 -9.68
C TYR A 190 3.69 6.25 -10.76
N SER A 191 4.98 6.20 -10.50
CA SER A 191 5.95 5.64 -11.44
C SER A 191 5.78 4.13 -11.60
N LYS A 192 6.11 3.62 -12.78
CA LYS A 192 6.07 2.17 -13.09
C LYS A 192 6.87 1.35 -12.08
N ASP A 193 8.06 1.82 -11.70
CA ASP A 193 8.94 1.11 -10.78
C ASP A 193 8.34 1.02 -9.38
N PHE A 194 7.76 2.11 -8.88
CA PHE A 194 7.01 2.09 -7.62
C PHE A 194 5.85 1.09 -7.64
N LEU A 195 5.07 1.06 -8.72
CA LEU A 195 3.94 0.13 -8.85
C LEU A 195 4.41 -1.34 -8.91
N LYS A 196 5.55 -1.62 -9.55
CA LYS A 196 6.17 -2.96 -9.54
C LYS A 196 6.67 -3.36 -8.15
N GLU A 197 7.37 -2.46 -7.46
CA GLU A 197 7.80 -2.69 -6.07
C GLU A 197 6.60 -2.97 -5.15
N LEU A 198 5.48 -2.26 -5.35
CA LEU A 198 4.25 -2.46 -4.57
C LEU A 198 3.62 -3.84 -4.82
N CYS A 199 3.62 -4.33 -6.08
CA CYS A 199 3.20 -5.70 -6.39
C CYS A 199 4.10 -6.75 -5.70
N SER A 200 5.43 -6.55 -5.69
CA SER A 200 6.38 -7.45 -5.02
C SER A 200 6.13 -7.48 -3.52
N TYR A 201 5.91 -6.32 -2.89
CA TYR A 201 5.57 -6.18 -1.49
C TYR A 201 4.26 -6.89 -1.14
N ALA A 202 3.20 -6.61 -1.88
CA ALA A 202 1.87 -7.17 -1.63
C ALA A 202 1.85 -8.71 -1.79
N SER A 203 2.56 -9.24 -2.79
CA SER A 203 2.75 -10.66 -3.00
C SER A 203 3.40 -11.36 -1.81
N PHE A 204 4.33 -10.71 -1.12
CA PHE A 204 5.00 -11.29 0.04
C PHE A 204 4.03 -11.58 1.20
N PHE A 205 2.93 -10.82 1.28
CA PHE A 205 1.83 -11.01 2.22
C PHE A 205 0.60 -11.71 1.59
N LYS A 206 0.81 -12.42 0.46
CA LYS A 206 -0.19 -13.24 -0.23
C LYS A 206 -1.40 -12.48 -0.78
N MET A 207 -1.27 -11.16 -1.04
CA MET A 207 -2.22 -10.44 -1.87
C MET A 207 -2.15 -10.93 -3.32
N ASN A 208 -3.30 -11.02 -4.01
CA ASN A 208 -3.37 -11.55 -5.37
C ASN A 208 -4.01 -10.62 -6.40
N GLU A 209 -4.51 -9.46 -5.99
CA GLU A 209 -5.11 -8.46 -6.88
C GLU A 209 -4.55 -7.06 -6.60
N PHE A 210 -4.18 -6.35 -7.66
CA PHE A 210 -3.89 -4.92 -7.65
C PHE A 210 -4.99 -4.19 -8.42
N HIS A 211 -5.92 -3.57 -7.73
CA HIS A 211 -6.96 -2.72 -8.32
C HIS A 211 -6.33 -1.35 -8.65
N TYR A 212 -6.07 -1.12 -9.93
CA TYR A 212 -5.43 0.08 -10.45
C TYR A 212 -6.47 1.11 -10.87
N HIS A 213 -6.81 2.05 -9.98
CA HIS A 213 -7.76 3.14 -10.21
C HIS A 213 -7.09 4.22 -11.06
N LEU A 214 -7.19 4.08 -12.40
CA LEU A 214 -6.32 4.77 -13.35
C LEU A 214 -6.83 6.14 -13.82
N SER A 215 -8.07 6.50 -13.49
CA SER A 215 -8.65 7.80 -13.90
C SER A 215 -9.60 8.34 -12.85
N ASP A 216 -9.46 9.63 -12.53
CA ASP A 216 -10.31 10.35 -11.58
C ASP A 216 -10.02 11.86 -11.65
N ASN A 217 -10.58 12.62 -10.71
CA ASN A 217 -10.33 14.05 -10.53
C ASN A 217 -10.34 14.45 -9.05
N TYR A 218 -9.63 15.52 -8.74
CA TYR A 218 -9.74 16.16 -7.45
C TYR A 218 -11.18 16.65 -7.21
N PRO A 219 -11.74 16.49 -6.01
CA PRO A 219 -13.15 16.86 -5.76
C PRO A 219 -13.43 18.33 -6.04
N LEU A 220 -14.44 18.61 -6.87
CA LEU A 220 -14.81 19.97 -7.28
C LEU A 220 -15.25 20.87 -6.11
N ASN A 221 -15.85 20.29 -5.08
CA ASN A 221 -16.33 21.00 -3.90
C ASN A 221 -15.21 21.38 -2.91
N ARG A 222 -13.99 20.90 -3.14
CA ARG A 222 -12.79 21.20 -2.32
C ARG A 222 -11.87 22.22 -2.99
N GLY A 223 -12.30 22.80 -4.14
CA GLY A 223 -11.48 23.69 -4.93
C GLY A 223 -11.07 24.98 -4.20
N LYS A 224 -9.86 25.45 -4.48
CA LYS A 224 -9.28 26.73 -4.02
C LYS A 224 -9.84 27.92 -4.83
N ASN A 225 -11.14 27.98 -5.09
CA ASN A 225 -11.81 28.94 -6.00
C ASN A 225 -11.38 28.80 -7.46
N ASP A 226 -10.86 27.68 -7.87
CA ASP A 226 -10.42 27.42 -9.22
C ASP A 226 -11.62 27.15 -10.13
N SER A 227 -11.49 27.49 -11.41
CA SER A 227 -12.41 27.01 -12.42
C SER A 227 -12.36 25.47 -12.43
N TRP A 228 -13.51 24.83 -12.69
CA TRP A 228 -13.54 23.36 -12.83
C TRP A 228 -12.56 22.86 -13.90
N ARG A 229 -12.14 23.70 -14.86
CA ARG A 229 -11.14 23.39 -15.86
C ARG A 229 -9.74 23.31 -15.29
N ASP A 230 -9.45 24.00 -14.18
CA ASP A 230 -8.14 24.05 -13.54
C ASP A 230 -7.97 22.96 -12.47
N VAL A 231 -9.08 22.35 -12.04
CA VAL A 231 -9.05 21.23 -11.08
C VAL A 231 -8.26 20.06 -11.65
N TYR A 232 -7.37 19.46 -10.85
CA TYR A 232 -6.61 18.28 -11.29
C TYR A 232 -7.52 17.14 -11.69
N SER A 233 -7.26 16.57 -12.84
CA SER A 233 -7.86 15.33 -13.33
C SER A 233 -6.82 14.58 -14.13
N HIS A 234 -6.81 13.28 -14.01
CA HIS A 234 -5.76 12.47 -14.59
C HIS A 234 -6.31 11.17 -15.20
N PHE A 235 -5.60 10.70 -16.23
CA PHE A 235 -5.79 9.40 -16.87
C PHE A 235 -4.41 8.76 -17.08
N SER A 236 -4.11 7.69 -16.37
CA SER A 236 -2.75 7.16 -16.19
C SER A 236 -2.20 6.36 -17.37
N LEU A 237 -2.95 6.17 -18.47
CA LEU A 237 -2.49 5.43 -19.65
C LEU A 237 -2.41 6.32 -20.88
N LEU A 238 -1.33 6.18 -21.68
CA LEU A 238 -1.12 6.93 -22.91
C LEU A 238 -1.84 6.23 -24.10
N PRO A 239 -2.96 6.74 -24.62
CA PRO A 239 -3.63 6.11 -25.75
C PRO A 239 -2.76 6.14 -27.01
N GLU A 240 -2.70 5.01 -27.75
CA GLU A 240 -2.08 4.93 -29.07
C GLU A 240 -2.92 5.70 -30.09
N ASP A 241 -4.26 5.65 -29.98
CA ASP A 241 -5.16 6.48 -30.75
C ASP A 241 -5.03 7.95 -30.36
N LYS A 242 -4.41 8.73 -31.25
CA LYS A 242 -4.21 10.18 -31.03
C LYS A 242 -5.51 10.95 -30.86
N SER A 243 -6.64 10.46 -31.41
CA SER A 243 -7.94 11.12 -31.25
C SER A 243 -8.46 11.12 -29.82
N LEU A 244 -7.97 10.19 -28.97
CA LEU A 244 -8.34 10.07 -27.55
C LEU A 244 -7.42 10.90 -26.62
N ARG A 245 -6.30 11.45 -27.10
CA ARG A 245 -5.32 12.14 -26.25
C ARG A 245 -5.86 13.38 -25.53
N GLY A 246 -7.01 13.89 -25.96
CA GLY A 246 -7.69 14.97 -25.24
C GLY A 246 -8.01 14.65 -23.77
N ILE A 247 -8.12 13.36 -23.40
CA ILE A 247 -8.34 12.93 -22.00
C ILE A 247 -7.14 13.19 -21.08
N LEU A 248 -5.94 13.43 -21.63
CA LEU A 248 -4.69 13.61 -20.88
C LEU A 248 -4.45 15.04 -20.40
N HIS A 249 -5.06 16.02 -21.05
CA HIS A 249 -4.93 17.45 -20.71
C HIS A 249 -3.49 17.96 -20.62
N GLY A 250 -2.58 17.48 -21.51
CA GLY A 250 -1.19 17.89 -21.54
C GLY A 250 -0.33 17.21 -20.46
N ARG A 251 -0.79 16.09 -19.89
CA ARG A 251 -0.08 15.31 -18.85
C ARG A 251 0.47 13.99 -19.40
N GLU A 252 0.95 13.98 -20.64
CA GLU A 252 1.49 12.79 -21.30
C GLU A 252 2.69 12.19 -20.52
N ASN A 253 3.44 13.03 -19.81
CA ASN A 253 4.57 12.62 -18.96
C ASN A 253 4.13 11.94 -17.64
N GLU A 254 2.86 12.01 -17.30
CA GLU A 254 2.26 11.34 -16.14
C GLU A 254 1.49 10.08 -16.57
N THR A 255 1.91 9.38 -17.61
CA THR A 255 1.20 8.21 -18.15
C THR A 255 2.13 7.03 -18.36
N LEU A 256 1.57 5.81 -18.27
CA LEU A 256 2.20 4.59 -18.72
C LEU A 256 1.91 4.36 -20.20
N SER A 257 2.93 4.11 -20.99
CA SER A 257 2.76 3.61 -22.35
C SER A 257 2.17 2.19 -22.35
N LYS A 258 1.76 1.69 -23.50
CA LYS A 258 1.29 0.32 -23.65
C LYS A 258 2.33 -0.71 -23.19
N ASP A 259 3.59 -0.48 -23.55
CA ASP A 259 4.69 -1.36 -23.17
C ASP A 259 4.97 -1.28 -21.67
N ASP A 260 4.96 -0.08 -21.08
CA ASP A 260 5.10 0.11 -19.63
C ASP A 260 4.00 -0.61 -18.85
N PHE A 261 2.76 -0.49 -19.32
CA PHE A 261 1.63 -1.16 -18.67
C PHE A 261 1.68 -2.70 -18.87
N ALA A 262 2.13 -3.17 -20.02
CA ALA A 262 2.37 -4.61 -20.25
C ALA A 262 3.47 -5.14 -19.33
N GLU A 263 4.56 -4.40 -19.16
CA GLU A 263 5.65 -4.74 -18.22
C GLU A 263 5.14 -4.80 -16.79
N LEU A 264 4.37 -3.79 -16.32
CA LEU A 264 3.75 -3.79 -15.01
C LEU A 264 2.89 -5.04 -14.77
N GLN A 265 1.98 -5.35 -15.71
CA GLN A 265 1.11 -6.53 -15.60
C GLN A 265 1.91 -7.84 -15.58
N SER A 266 2.96 -7.94 -16.39
CA SER A 266 3.83 -9.13 -16.44
C SER A 266 4.61 -9.29 -15.13
N HIS A 267 5.15 -8.20 -14.59
CA HIS A 267 5.83 -8.21 -13.31
C HIS A 267 4.89 -8.65 -12.17
N CYS A 268 3.71 -8.02 -12.05
CA CYS A 268 2.72 -8.39 -11.03
C CYS A 268 2.29 -9.86 -11.18
N ALA A 269 2.04 -10.34 -12.41
CA ALA A 269 1.68 -11.73 -12.66
C ALA A 269 2.78 -12.71 -12.23
N SER A 270 4.06 -12.38 -12.47
CA SER A 270 5.22 -13.19 -12.02
C SER A 270 5.31 -13.28 -10.48
N ARG A 271 4.59 -12.41 -9.78
CA ARG A 271 4.43 -12.35 -8.32
C ARG A 271 3.08 -12.90 -7.83
N GLY A 272 2.28 -13.52 -8.70
CA GLY A 272 0.95 -14.04 -8.36
C GLY A 272 -0.12 -12.96 -8.19
N VAL A 273 0.15 -11.71 -8.57
CA VAL A 273 -0.77 -10.57 -8.46
C VAL A 273 -1.35 -10.23 -9.84
N THR A 274 -2.67 -10.08 -9.92
CA THR A 274 -3.35 -9.66 -11.14
C THR A 274 -3.71 -8.19 -11.07
N VAL A 275 -3.35 -7.39 -12.07
CA VAL A 275 -3.76 -5.98 -12.17
C VAL A 275 -5.20 -5.93 -12.68
N ILE A 276 -6.09 -5.30 -11.92
CA ILE A 276 -7.49 -5.03 -12.24
C ILE A 276 -7.62 -3.53 -12.56
N PRO A 277 -7.62 -3.13 -13.82
CA PRO A 277 -7.70 -1.72 -14.19
C PRO A 277 -9.12 -1.19 -14.05
N GLU A 278 -9.22 0.06 -13.60
CA GLU A 278 -10.46 0.82 -13.48
C GLU A 278 -10.42 2.07 -14.33
N ILE A 279 -11.42 2.24 -15.19
CA ILE A 279 -11.71 3.50 -15.89
C ILE A 279 -13.01 4.06 -15.36
N GLU A 280 -12.91 5.15 -14.65
CA GLU A 280 -14.02 5.74 -13.91
C GLU A 280 -15.04 6.44 -14.82
N ALA A 281 -16.29 6.02 -14.72
CA ALA A 281 -17.48 6.66 -15.34
C ALA A 281 -18.77 6.06 -14.73
N PRO A 282 -19.90 6.82 -14.63
CA PRO A 282 -20.17 8.15 -15.17
C PRO A 282 -19.95 9.29 -14.16
N GLY A 283 -19.65 8.98 -12.90
CA GLY A 283 -19.13 9.93 -11.92
C GLY A 283 -17.64 10.19 -12.14
N HIS A 284 -17.04 11.10 -11.37
CA HIS A 284 -15.59 11.33 -11.34
C HIS A 284 -14.94 11.46 -12.74
N SER A 285 -15.71 11.93 -13.72
CA SER A 285 -15.35 11.90 -15.14
C SER A 285 -14.81 13.23 -15.67
N LEU A 286 -14.18 14.05 -14.81
CA LEU A 286 -13.67 15.37 -15.22
C LEU A 286 -12.58 15.26 -16.30
N TYR A 287 -11.80 14.18 -16.31
CA TYR A 287 -10.84 13.89 -17.38
C TYR A 287 -11.52 13.84 -18.77
N LEU A 288 -12.77 13.41 -18.85
CA LEU A 288 -13.55 13.31 -20.06
C LEU A 288 -14.26 14.63 -20.38
N THR A 289 -14.91 15.25 -19.36
CA THR A 289 -15.68 16.47 -19.58
C THR A 289 -14.81 17.71 -19.81
N LYS A 290 -13.57 17.73 -19.40
CA LYS A 290 -12.60 18.74 -19.82
C LYS A 290 -12.28 18.67 -21.31
N TRP A 291 -12.18 17.47 -21.85
CA TRP A 291 -11.96 17.23 -23.28
C TRP A 291 -13.24 17.51 -24.10
N LYS A 292 -14.38 16.99 -23.61
CA LYS A 292 -15.71 17.16 -24.26
C LYS A 292 -16.72 17.74 -23.27
N PRO A 293 -16.73 19.08 -23.08
CA PRO A 293 -17.56 19.74 -22.06
C PRO A 293 -19.07 19.56 -22.25
N GLU A 294 -19.51 19.32 -23.48
CA GLU A 294 -20.90 19.08 -23.87
C GLU A 294 -21.45 17.78 -23.26
N LEU A 295 -20.57 16.82 -22.90
CA LEU A 295 -20.96 15.55 -22.30
C LEU A 295 -21.19 15.64 -20.79
N GLY A 296 -20.86 16.77 -20.15
CA GLY A 296 -20.99 16.95 -18.71
C GLY A 296 -22.36 17.49 -18.29
N LEU A 297 -22.82 17.10 -17.11
CA LEU A 297 -23.92 17.73 -16.40
C LEU A 297 -23.52 19.14 -15.89
N ALA A 298 -24.40 19.78 -15.14
CA ALA A 298 -24.08 21.03 -14.43
C ALA A 298 -22.90 20.84 -13.46
N LYS A 299 -22.90 19.78 -12.69
CA LYS A 299 -21.72 19.28 -11.94
C LYS A 299 -20.79 18.60 -12.94
N LYS A 300 -19.66 19.22 -13.24
CA LYS A 300 -18.82 18.91 -14.40
C LYS A 300 -18.06 17.60 -14.33
N ASP A 301 -17.97 16.99 -13.18
CA ASP A 301 -17.39 15.64 -13.01
C ASP A 301 -18.41 14.50 -13.22
N LEU A 302 -19.68 14.84 -13.54
CA LEU A 302 -20.73 13.88 -13.89
C LEU A 302 -21.07 13.93 -15.37
N LEU A 303 -21.17 12.76 -16.02
CA LEU A 303 -21.56 12.66 -17.43
C LEU A 303 -23.09 12.80 -17.61
N ASN A 304 -23.49 13.49 -18.64
CA ASN A 304 -24.88 13.53 -19.10
C ASN A 304 -25.21 12.25 -19.90
N LEU A 305 -25.79 11.25 -19.23
CA LEU A 305 -26.08 9.94 -19.81
C LEU A 305 -27.21 9.97 -20.87
N THR A 306 -27.95 11.06 -20.98
CA THR A 306 -28.97 11.25 -22.02
C THR A 306 -28.39 11.90 -23.30
N HIS A 307 -27.16 12.43 -23.24
CA HIS A 307 -26.49 12.94 -24.42
C HIS A 307 -26.10 11.79 -25.37
N PRO A 308 -26.44 11.86 -26.67
CA PRO A 308 -26.26 10.75 -27.61
C PRO A 308 -24.80 10.29 -27.76
N ASP A 309 -23.84 11.18 -27.59
CA ASP A 309 -22.41 10.89 -27.77
C ASP A 309 -21.71 10.42 -26.48
N THR A 310 -22.37 10.46 -25.31
CA THR A 310 -21.74 10.07 -24.03
C THR A 310 -21.33 8.60 -24.04
N LEU A 311 -22.29 7.70 -24.23
CA LEU A 311 -22.00 6.26 -24.24
C LEU A 311 -21.01 5.87 -25.35
N PRO A 312 -21.15 6.32 -26.62
CA PRO A 312 -20.16 6.03 -27.67
C PRO A 312 -18.74 6.54 -27.34
N THR A 313 -18.62 7.71 -26.71
CA THR A 313 -17.32 8.25 -26.31
C THR A 313 -16.66 7.39 -25.23
N VAL A 314 -17.38 7.00 -24.18
CA VAL A 314 -16.87 6.09 -23.14
C VAL A 314 -16.49 4.74 -23.74
N GLN A 315 -17.33 4.18 -24.62
CA GLN A 315 -17.02 2.93 -25.32
C GLN A 315 -15.77 3.02 -26.20
N SER A 316 -15.51 4.19 -26.83
CA SER A 316 -14.29 4.37 -27.64
C SER A 316 -13.02 4.32 -26.77
N ILE A 317 -13.05 4.89 -25.58
CA ILE A 317 -11.94 4.79 -24.60
C ILE A 317 -11.74 3.32 -24.21
N TRP A 318 -12.78 2.63 -23.80
CA TRP A 318 -12.69 1.21 -23.44
C TRP A 318 -12.21 0.33 -24.59
N LYS A 319 -12.64 0.62 -25.84
CA LYS A 319 -12.19 -0.12 -27.02
C LYS A 319 -10.69 -0.02 -27.24
N GLU A 320 -10.08 1.13 -26.96
CA GLU A 320 -8.64 1.35 -27.03
C GLU A 320 -7.90 0.47 -26.01
N PHE A 321 -8.36 0.47 -24.76
CA PHE A 321 -7.58 -0.12 -23.67
C PHE A 321 -7.91 -1.58 -23.35
N LEU A 322 -9.09 -2.09 -23.68
CA LEU A 322 -9.47 -3.50 -23.43
C LEU A 322 -8.44 -4.53 -23.93
N PRO A 323 -7.80 -4.36 -25.11
CA PRO A 323 -6.75 -5.29 -25.57
C PRO A 323 -5.46 -5.25 -24.71
N TRP A 324 -5.21 -4.15 -23.99
CA TRP A 324 -4.05 -4.01 -23.14
C TRP A 324 -4.20 -4.78 -21.82
N PHE A 325 -5.43 -4.93 -21.32
CA PHE A 325 -5.75 -5.47 -20.02
C PHE A 325 -5.63 -7.00 -19.98
N LYS A 326 -4.64 -7.51 -19.26
CA LYS A 326 -4.32 -8.94 -19.17
C LYS A 326 -5.04 -9.62 -18.00
N THR A 327 -6.31 -9.31 -17.81
CA THR A 327 -7.18 -9.84 -16.75
C THR A 327 -8.54 -10.25 -17.30
N LYS A 328 -9.24 -11.13 -16.58
CA LYS A 328 -10.63 -11.55 -16.86
C LYS A 328 -11.68 -10.58 -16.34
N GLU A 329 -11.31 -9.69 -15.44
CA GLU A 329 -12.21 -8.72 -14.82
C GLU A 329 -11.63 -7.31 -14.94
N VAL A 330 -12.51 -6.30 -15.09
CA VAL A 330 -12.17 -4.89 -15.13
C VAL A 330 -13.18 -4.10 -14.31
N HIS A 331 -12.80 -2.91 -13.85
CA HIS A 331 -13.65 -2.06 -13.04
C HIS A 331 -14.09 -0.83 -13.82
N ILE A 332 -15.41 -0.48 -13.75
CA ILE A 332 -15.97 0.67 -14.45
C ILE A 332 -15.99 1.92 -13.56
N GLY A 333 -15.76 1.76 -12.26
CA GLY A 333 -16.00 2.77 -11.23
C GLY A 333 -17.48 2.82 -10.86
N ALA A 334 -18.18 3.80 -11.40
CA ALA A 334 -19.64 3.95 -11.34
C ALA A 334 -20.19 4.33 -9.95
N ASP A 335 -19.39 4.98 -9.11
CA ASP A 335 -19.83 5.53 -7.83
C ASP A 335 -20.23 7.01 -7.91
N GLU A 336 -20.87 7.47 -6.84
CA GLU A 336 -21.24 8.86 -6.57
C GLU A 336 -21.96 9.62 -7.73
N TYR A 337 -22.73 8.89 -8.53
CA TYR A 337 -23.54 9.52 -9.57
C TYR A 337 -24.81 10.15 -9.00
N ASP A 338 -25.54 10.94 -9.82
CA ASP A 338 -26.75 11.62 -9.40
C ASP A 338 -27.91 10.63 -9.20
N ALA A 339 -28.37 10.47 -7.95
CA ALA A 339 -29.44 9.55 -7.57
C ALA A 339 -30.78 9.87 -8.25
N GLU A 340 -31.03 11.12 -8.69
CA GLU A 340 -32.23 11.46 -9.44
C GLU A 340 -32.23 10.87 -10.85
N LEU A 341 -31.06 10.51 -11.37
CA LEU A 341 -30.82 9.90 -12.67
C LEU A 341 -30.56 8.40 -12.62
N ALA A 342 -31.02 7.72 -11.56
CA ALA A 342 -30.73 6.32 -11.29
C ALA A 342 -31.11 5.38 -12.45
N ASP A 343 -32.24 5.61 -13.15
CA ASP A 343 -32.64 4.77 -14.30
C ASP A 343 -31.66 4.88 -15.49
N ASP A 344 -31.14 6.08 -15.74
CA ASP A 344 -30.14 6.31 -16.80
C ASP A 344 -28.80 5.72 -16.39
N TYR A 345 -28.43 5.83 -15.12
CA TYR A 345 -27.24 5.22 -14.53
C TYR A 345 -27.28 3.68 -14.68
N ILE A 346 -28.36 3.02 -14.25
CA ILE A 346 -28.50 1.55 -14.37
C ILE A 346 -28.42 1.13 -15.85
N THR A 347 -29.06 1.90 -16.73
CA THR A 347 -28.99 1.66 -18.18
C THR A 347 -27.57 1.77 -18.71
N PHE A 348 -26.82 2.78 -18.26
CA PHE A 348 -25.41 2.98 -18.64
C PHE A 348 -24.53 1.82 -18.18
N VAL A 349 -24.57 1.47 -16.90
CA VAL A 349 -23.78 0.37 -16.33
C VAL A 349 -24.06 -0.94 -17.07
N ASN A 350 -25.32 -1.29 -17.28
CA ASN A 350 -25.71 -2.50 -17.99
C ASN A 350 -25.22 -2.51 -19.44
N LYS A 351 -25.32 -1.38 -20.18
CA LYS A 351 -24.80 -1.26 -21.54
C LYS A 351 -23.28 -1.38 -21.57
N MET A 352 -22.58 -0.76 -20.64
CA MET A 352 -21.12 -0.83 -20.56
C MET A 352 -20.65 -2.26 -20.21
N SER A 353 -21.28 -2.91 -19.24
CA SER A 353 -20.95 -4.29 -18.87
C SER A 353 -21.13 -5.25 -20.05
N ARG A 354 -22.25 -5.13 -20.78
CA ARG A 354 -22.50 -5.94 -22.00
C ARG A 354 -21.49 -5.65 -23.11
N PHE A 355 -21.15 -4.37 -23.32
CA PHE A 355 -20.15 -3.97 -24.30
C PHE A 355 -18.77 -4.56 -23.96
N ILE A 356 -18.30 -4.43 -22.73
CA ILE A 356 -17.01 -4.98 -22.25
C ILE A 356 -16.99 -6.50 -22.43
N ASN A 357 -18.08 -7.17 -22.00
CA ASN A 357 -18.16 -8.63 -22.12
C ASN A 357 -18.16 -9.09 -23.61
N SER A 358 -18.99 -8.49 -24.45
CA SER A 358 -19.07 -8.87 -25.86
C SER A 358 -17.80 -8.56 -26.64
N THR A 359 -17.02 -7.53 -26.25
CA THR A 359 -15.80 -7.12 -26.93
C THR A 359 -14.58 -7.92 -26.49
N SER A 360 -14.53 -8.33 -25.22
CA SER A 360 -13.29 -8.87 -24.62
C SER A 360 -13.48 -10.10 -23.73
N ASN A 361 -14.72 -10.58 -23.59
CA ASN A 361 -15.09 -11.66 -22.67
C ASN A 361 -14.68 -11.41 -21.20
N LYS A 362 -14.60 -10.12 -20.80
CA LYS A 362 -14.29 -9.74 -19.42
C LYS A 362 -15.56 -9.46 -18.64
N ARG A 363 -15.51 -9.72 -17.33
CA ARG A 363 -16.57 -9.40 -16.39
C ARG A 363 -16.32 -8.01 -15.80
N SER A 364 -17.39 -7.24 -15.57
CA SER A 364 -17.30 -5.89 -15.00
C SER A 364 -17.47 -5.91 -13.49
N ARG A 365 -16.70 -5.04 -12.81
CA ARG A 365 -16.89 -4.64 -11.41
C ARG A 365 -17.38 -3.19 -11.37
N ILE A 366 -18.11 -2.82 -10.32
CA ILE A 366 -18.46 -1.44 -9.97
C ILE A 366 -18.34 -1.23 -8.46
N TRP A 367 -18.17 0.02 -8.05
CA TRP A 367 -18.39 0.41 -6.64
C TRP A 367 -19.86 0.32 -6.29
N GLY A 368 -20.17 -0.08 -5.07
CA GLY A 368 -21.53 -0.11 -4.56
C GLY A 368 -22.12 1.30 -4.53
N THR A 369 -23.24 1.49 -5.18
CA THR A 369 -24.00 2.75 -5.26
C THR A 369 -25.46 2.48 -5.02
N HIS A 370 -26.15 3.39 -4.36
CA HIS A 370 -27.58 3.28 -4.11
C HIS A 370 -28.37 3.85 -5.30
N GLU A 371 -29.07 2.97 -6.01
CA GLU A 371 -29.85 3.35 -7.20
C GLU A 371 -31.34 3.02 -7.02
N PRO A 372 -32.13 3.93 -6.45
CA PRO A 372 -33.57 3.72 -6.35
C PRO A 372 -34.24 3.90 -7.71
N SER A 373 -34.37 2.82 -8.48
CA SER A 373 -35.00 2.87 -9.79
C SER A 373 -36.50 3.21 -9.70
N LYS A 374 -36.90 4.20 -10.47
CA LYS A 374 -38.34 4.56 -10.67
C LYS A 374 -39.03 3.59 -11.64
N ARG A 375 -38.25 2.81 -12.43
CA ARG A 375 -38.75 1.88 -13.46
C ARG A 375 -38.53 0.40 -13.09
N ASN A 376 -38.23 0.11 -11.85
CA ASN A 376 -37.90 -1.25 -11.37
C ASN A 376 -36.76 -1.91 -12.18
N GLN A 377 -35.79 -1.14 -12.61
CA GLN A 377 -34.57 -1.64 -13.26
C GLN A 377 -33.56 -2.04 -12.20
N THR A 378 -32.69 -2.99 -12.53
CA THR A 378 -31.58 -3.43 -11.70
C THR A 378 -30.30 -3.55 -12.51
N ILE A 379 -29.17 -3.45 -11.85
CA ILE A 379 -27.86 -3.78 -12.45
C ILE A 379 -27.88 -5.27 -12.84
N ASP A 380 -27.27 -5.62 -13.97
CA ASP A 380 -27.13 -7.01 -14.43
C ASP A 380 -26.39 -7.86 -13.37
N LYS A 381 -26.93 -9.07 -13.06
CA LYS A 381 -26.36 -9.95 -12.02
C LYS A 381 -24.96 -10.49 -12.34
N SER A 382 -24.50 -10.32 -13.57
CA SER A 382 -23.13 -10.62 -13.96
C SER A 382 -22.11 -9.59 -13.44
N VAL A 383 -22.55 -8.39 -13.04
CA VAL A 383 -21.68 -7.34 -12.48
C VAL A 383 -21.32 -7.70 -11.03
N ILE A 384 -20.06 -7.51 -10.66
CA ILE A 384 -19.56 -7.69 -9.31
C ILE A 384 -19.65 -6.35 -8.59
N ILE A 385 -20.16 -6.33 -7.37
CA ILE A 385 -20.32 -5.12 -6.58
C ILE A 385 -19.22 -5.06 -5.51
N GLN A 386 -18.38 -4.03 -5.56
CA GLN A 386 -17.38 -3.74 -4.55
C GLN A 386 -18.00 -2.76 -3.53
N HIS A 387 -18.41 -3.29 -2.40
CA HIS A 387 -19.00 -2.50 -1.32
C HIS A 387 -17.93 -1.67 -0.61
N TRP A 388 -18.19 -0.38 -0.38
CA TRP A 388 -17.24 0.54 0.24
C TRP A 388 -17.84 1.34 1.41
N GLN A 389 -19.14 1.58 1.43
CA GLN A 389 -19.78 2.34 2.49
C GLN A 389 -21.27 2.01 2.64
N TYR A 390 -21.74 1.92 3.87
CA TYR A 390 -23.17 1.88 4.18
C TYR A 390 -23.86 3.18 3.80
N GLY A 391 -25.06 3.06 3.25
CA GLY A 391 -25.78 4.19 2.63
C GLY A 391 -25.57 4.27 1.12
N GLN A 392 -24.50 3.67 0.60
CA GLN A 392 -24.28 3.48 -0.82
C GLN A 392 -24.74 2.10 -1.31
N SER A 393 -24.50 1.05 -0.51
CA SER A 393 -25.00 -0.29 -0.79
C SER A 393 -25.17 -1.10 0.50
N ASP A 394 -25.94 -2.21 0.43
CA ASP A 394 -26.14 -3.17 1.53
C ASP A 394 -25.63 -4.54 1.08
N PRO A 395 -24.50 -5.04 1.60
CA PRO A 395 -23.89 -6.29 1.17
C PRO A 395 -24.79 -7.51 1.42
N VAL A 396 -25.60 -7.51 2.49
CA VAL A 396 -26.53 -8.60 2.78
C VAL A 396 -27.67 -8.66 1.75
N GLN A 397 -28.19 -7.47 1.36
CA GLN A 397 -29.20 -7.40 0.33
C GLN A 397 -28.62 -7.75 -1.05
N LEU A 398 -27.43 -7.28 -1.37
CA LEU A 398 -26.75 -7.61 -2.63
C LEU A 398 -26.58 -9.13 -2.81
N VAL A 399 -26.14 -9.84 -1.78
CA VAL A 399 -26.02 -11.31 -1.83
C VAL A 399 -27.38 -11.98 -2.01
N LYS A 400 -28.44 -11.52 -1.31
CA LYS A 400 -29.82 -12.02 -1.50
C LYS A 400 -30.34 -11.78 -2.92
N ASP A 401 -29.89 -10.70 -3.53
CA ASP A 401 -30.24 -10.32 -4.90
C ASP A 401 -29.31 -10.96 -5.95
N ASP A 402 -28.52 -11.96 -5.55
CA ASP A 402 -27.64 -12.74 -6.43
C ASP A 402 -26.40 -12.02 -6.99
N TYR A 403 -25.93 -10.95 -6.37
CA TYR A 403 -24.65 -10.32 -6.74
C TYR A 403 -23.47 -10.97 -6.03
N ASP A 404 -22.34 -11.09 -6.73
CA ASP A 404 -21.05 -11.31 -6.09
C ASP A 404 -20.56 -10.01 -5.47
N VAL A 405 -20.00 -10.07 -4.24
CA VAL A 405 -19.61 -8.91 -3.45
C VAL A 405 -18.16 -8.99 -3.04
N ILE A 406 -17.45 -7.85 -3.11
CA ILE A 406 -16.11 -7.62 -2.56
C ILE A 406 -16.23 -6.62 -1.41
N ASN A 407 -15.49 -6.86 -0.32
CA ASN A 407 -15.48 -5.97 0.83
C ASN A 407 -14.35 -4.95 0.72
N SER A 408 -14.71 -3.67 0.62
CA SER A 408 -13.83 -2.50 0.77
C SER A 408 -14.43 -1.51 1.76
N GLU A 409 -15.19 -2.00 2.74
CA GLU A 409 -15.89 -1.18 3.74
C GLU A 409 -14.94 -0.19 4.41
N ASP A 410 -15.37 1.07 4.51
CA ASP A 410 -14.57 2.20 4.98
C ASP A 410 -14.15 2.11 6.46
N TRP A 411 -14.70 1.16 7.22
CA TRP A 411 -14.28 0.86 8.59
C TRP A 411 -13.05 -0.04 8.69
N TRP A 412 -12.77 -0.90 7.68
CA TRP A 412 -11.79 -1.97 7.77
C TRP A 412 -10.71 -1.90 6.71
N ALA A 413 -11.11 -1.82 5.46
CA ALA A 413 -10.24 -1.99 4.30
C ALA A 413 -10.20 -0.71 3.46
N TYR A 414 -9.93 0.46 4.09
CA TYR A 414 -10.05 1.75 3.43
C TYR A 414 -9.12 2.79 4.05
N THR A 415 -8.51 3.64 3.24
CA THR A 415 -7.72 4.77 3.70
C THR A 415 -7.82 5.94 2.72
N SER A 416 -7.89 7.18 3.23
CA SER A 416 -7.74 8.41 2.47
C SER A 416 -6.45 9.09 2.89
N LEU A 417 -5.51 9.20 1.97
CA LEU A 417 -4.16 9.67 2.23
C LEU A 417 -4.14 11.13 2.65
N LYS A 418 -3.34 11.46 3.67
CA LYS A 418 -3.22 12.82 4.24
C LYS A 418 -4.54 13.41 4.76
N ASN A 419 -5.52 12.61 5.04
CA ASN A 419 -6.69 13.08 5.74
C ASN A 419 -6.32 13.42 7.20
N ASP A 420 -6.96 14.42 7.81
CA ASP A 420 -6.72 14.89 9.18
C ASP A 420 -5.26 15.25 9.55
N HIS A 421 -4.48 15.73 8.57
CA HIS A 421 -3.16 16.32 8.78
C HIS A 421 -2.04 15.39 9.23
N MET A 422 -2.22 14.10 9.08
CA MET A 422 -1.16 13.14 9.38
C MET A 422 -0.18 13.04 8.21
N PRO A 423 1.14 13.08 8.42
CA PRO A 423 2.12 13.09 7.33
C PRO A 423 2.12 11.76 6.56
N ILE A 424 2.04 10.65 7.26
CA ILE A 424 2.12 9.32 6.69
C ILE A 424 1.01 8.43 7.21
N LEU A 425 0.63 8.61 8.47
CA LEU A 425 -0.47 7.90 9.07
C LEU A 425 -1.79 8.41 8.49
N PRO A 426 -2.71 7.52 8.16
CA PRO A 426 -4.00 7.90 7.60
C PRO A 426 -4.87 8.62 8.63
N ALA A 427 -5.92 9.22 8.13
CA ALA A 427 -6.91 9.96 8.88
C ALA A 427 -7.48 9.20 10.06
N ARG A 428 -8.00 10.00 10.98
CA ARG A 428 -8.93 9.48 11.97
C ARG A 428 -10.24 9.10 11.32
N TYR A 429 -11.04 8.35 11.81
CA TYR A 429 -12.32 7.84 11.40
C TYR A 429 -13.07 8.62 10.28
N PRO A 430 -13.71 7.93 9.37
CA PRO A 430 -13.69 6.46 9.15
C PRO A 430 -12.59 6.01 8.21
N GLN A 431 -12.00 6.89 7.46
CA GLN A 431 -11.18 6.64 6.28
C GLN A 431 -9.70 6.53 6.60
N PHE A 432 -9.37 5.70 7.57
CA PHE A 432 -7.99 5.31 7.83
C PHE A 432 -7.93 3.84 8.21
N PHE A 433 -6.86 3.17 7.81
CA PHE A 433 -6.60 1.83 8.28
C PHE A 433 -6.15 1.88 9.74
N ASN A 434 -6.83 1.15 10.59
CA ASN A 434 -6.49 1.01 12.00
C ASN A 434 -6.38 -0.48 12.32
N GLU A 435 -5.17 -0.94 12.59
CA GLU A 435 -4.87 -2.32 12.89
C GLU A 435 -5.66 -2.85 14.09
N SER A 436 -5.85 -2.07 15.14
CA SER A 436 -6.60 -2.49 16.33
C SER A 436 -8.04 -2.90 16.00
N ARG A 437 -8.67 -2.28 15.01
CA ARG A 437 -10.01 -2.68 14.55
C ARG A 437 -10.03 -4.05 13.91
N VAL A 438 -8.94 -4.46 13.29
CA VAL A 438 -8.81 -5.77 12.66
C VAL A 438 -8.70 -6.89 13.70
N PHE A 439 -8.20 -6.56 14.89
CA PHE A 439 -7.95 -7.54 15.96
C PHE A 439 -9.02 -7.57 17.04
N ASN A 440 -9.53 -6.42 17.46
CA ASN A 440 -10.41 -6.38 18.64
C ASN A 440 -11.42 -5.23 18.57
N PHE A 441 -12.30 -5.27 17.58
CA PHE A 441 -13.37 -4.28 17.54
C PHE A 441 -14.35 -4.47 18.71
N ALA A 442 -14.61 -3.38 19.43
CA ALA A 442 -15.53 -3.33 20.57
C ALA A 442 -15.17 -4.30 21.72
N ASP A 443 -13.88 -4.48 21.98
CA ASP A 443 -13.35 -5.29 23.10
C ASP A 443 -13.91 -6.73 23.14
N LYS A 444 -14.22 -7.31 22.00
CA LYS A 444 -14.65 -8.70 21.88
C LYS A 444 -13.43 -9.62 21.94
N GLU A 445 -13.31 -10.37 23.01
CA GLU A 445 -12.26 -11.34 23.20
C GLU A 445 -12.17 -12.32 22.00
N GLU A 446 -10.95 -12.52 21.49
CA GLU A 446 -10.62 -13.40 20.37
C GLU A 446 -11.26 -13.06 19.01
N TRP A 447 -11.98 -11.95 18.89
CA TRP A 447 -12.52 -11.55 17.61
C TRP A 447 -11.42 -11.00 16.71
N GLN A 448 -11.44 -11.40 15.45
CA GLN A 448 -10.61 -10.83 14.40
C GLN A 448 -11.44 -10.62 13.14
N TRP A 449 -11.26 -9.48 12.53
CA TRP A 449 -11.94 -9.14 11.29
C TRP A 449 -11.69 -10.17 10.18
N THR A 450 -12.71 -10.43 9.40
CA THR A 450 -12.65 -11.19 8.15
C THR A 450 -13.39 -10.44 7.04
N PRO A 451 -13.18 -10.76 5.78
CA PRO A 451 -13.97 -10.19 4.68
C PRO A 451 -15.48 -10.29 4.80
N ALA A 452 -16.00 -11.17 5.65
CA ALA A 452 -17.43 -11.31 5.92
C ALA A 452 -17.98 -10.24 6.89
N ASP A 453 -17.09 -9.53 7.59
CA ASP A 453 -17.43 -8.53 8.58
C ASP A 453 -17.54 -7.14 7.94
N PHE A 454 -18.73 -6.78 7.49
CA PHE A 454 -19.00 -5.49 6.85
C PHE A 454 -19.42 -4.42 7.85
N ASN A 455 -20.35 -4.71 8.74
CA ASN A 455 -20.88 -3.73 9.69
C ASN A 455 -20.25 -3.88 11.08
N PRO A 456 -19.58 -2.82 11.60
CA PRO A 456 -18.88 -2.90 12.88
C PRO A 456 -19.81 -2.94 14.11
N VAL A 457 -21.04 -2.46 13.99
CA VAL A 457 -21.96 -2.31 15.14
C VAL A 457 -23.20 -3.19 15.07
N ASN A 458 -23.60 -3.63 13.88
CA ASN A 458 -24.78 -4.46 13.67
C ASN A 458 -24.42 -5.78 13.00
N THR A 459 -24.22 -6.82 13.80
CA THR A 459 -23.83 -8.16 13.31
C THR A 459 -24.91 -8.82 12.42
N SER A 460 -26.17 -8.35 12.45
CA SER A 460 -27.20 -8.84 11.53
C SER A 460 -26.99 -8.41 10.08
N LEU A 461 -26.11 -7.45 9.86
CA LEU A 461 -25.70 -6.95 8.53
C LEU A 461 -24.34 -7.52 8.09
N GLN A 462 -23.84 -8.56 8.74
CA GLN A 462 -22.65 -9.30 8.33
C GLN A 462 -23.05 -10.51 7.49
N LEU A 463 -22.12 -10.95 6.63
CA LEU A 463 -22.27 -12.18 5.89
C LEU A 463 -21.70 -13.36 6.71
N LYS A 464 -22.05 -14.57 6.32
CA LYS A 464 -21.38 -15.77 6.82
C LYS A 464 -19.99 -15.86 6.18
N SER A 465 -19.02 -16.39 6.90
CA SER A 465 -17.66 -16.57 6.39
C SER A 465 -17.59 -17.52 5.18
N ASP A 466 -18.51 -18.49 5.10
CA ASP A 466 -18.64 -19.44 4.01
C ASP A 466 -19.60 -19.00 2.88
N GLU A 467 -20.00 -17.72 2.86
CA GLU A 467 -20.91 -17.19 1.83
C GLU A 467 -20.31 -17.32 0.43
N LYS A 468 -21.04 -18.01 -0.46
CA LYS A 468 -20.55 -18.37 -1.81
C LYS A 468 -20.35 -17.18 -2.74
N ARG A 469 -21.08 -16.07 -2.49
CA ARG A 469 -21.03 -14.85 -3.29
C ARG A 469 -20.05 -13.83 -2.73
N LEU A 470 -19.51 -14.05 -1.53
CA LEU A 470 -18.46 -13.23 -0.97
C LEU A 470 -17.13 -13.61 -1.64
N ARG A 471 -16.55 -12.64 -2.33
CA ARG A 471 -15.28 -12.83 -3.07
C ARG A 471 -14.05 -12.65 -2.17
N GLY A 472 -14.17 -11.87 -1.11
CA GLY A 472 -13.04 -11.47 -0.26
C GLY A 472 -13.00 -9.97 -0.03
N ALA A 473 -11.81 -9.40 0.10
CA ALA A 473 -11.65 -7.98 0.37
C ALA A 473 -10.57 -7.32 -0.48
N THR A 474 -10.73 -5.98 -0.64
CA THR A 474 -9.74 -5.10 -1.27
C THR A 474 -9.52 -3.88 -0.39
N LEU A 475 -8.28 -3.67 0.09
CA LEU A 475 -7.87 -2.44 0.77
C LEU A 475 -7.86 -1.30 -0.24
N ALA A 476 -8.68 -0.27 -0.03
CA ALA A 476 -8.72 0.90 -0.91
C ALA A 476 -7.89 2.05 -0.34
N ALA A 477 -7.05 2.68 -1.17
CA ALA A 477 -6.25 3.85 -0.80
C ALA A 477 -6.46 4.99 -1.78
N TRP A 478 -7.08 6.06 -1.29
CA TRP A 478 -7.54 7.22 -2.06
C TRP A 478 -6.65 8.44 -1.88
N ASN A 479 -6.47 9.22 -2.96
CA ASN A 479 -5.75 10.49 -2.97
C ASN A 479 -6.69 11.70 -2.98
N ASP A 480 -7.70 11.72 -2.12
CA ASP A 480 -8.72 12.77 -2.03
C ASP A 480 -8.16 14.18 -1.80
N ASN A 481 -6.93 14.31 -1.34
CA ASN A 481 -6.27 15.58 -1.07
C ASN A 481 -5.43 16.10 -2.25
N GLY A 482 -5.41 15.39 -3.36
CA GLY A 482 -4.79 15.82 -4.60
C GLY A 482 -3.38 15.28 -4.84
N PRO A 483 -2.80 15.60 -6.02
CA PRO A 483 -1.59 14.95 -6.51
C PRO A 483 -0.32 15.34 -5.73
N ASP A 484 -0.32 16.53 -5.10
CA ASP A 484 0.79 17.07 -4.32
C ASP A 484 0.69 16.79 -2.82
N ALA A 485 -0.42 16.16 -2.35
CA ALA A 485 -0.65 15.96 -0.93
C ALA A 485 0.26 14.91 -0.30
N THR A 486 0.62 13.87 -1.05
CA THR A 486 1.49 12.78 -0.61
C THR A 486 2.58 12.48 -1.62
N THR A 487 3.71 11.95 -1.15
CA THR A 487 4.69 11.30 -2.03
C THR A 487 4.31 9.84 -2.27
N GLN A 488 4.92 9.20 -3.29
CA GLN A 488 4.76 7.76 -3.53
C GLN A 488 5.11 6.93 -2.29
N LEU A 489 6.19 7.29 -1.58
CA LEU A 489 6.58 6.57 -0.38
C LEU A 489 5.65 6.82 0.81
N GLU A 490 5.10 8.03 0.96
CA GLU A 490 4.07 8.27 1.98
C GLU A 490 2.81 7.44 1.71
N ALA A 491 2.41 7.26 0.44
CA ALA A 491 1.32 6.36 0.07
C ALA A 491 1.63 4.90 0.47
N TYR A 492 2.84 4.42 0.19
CA TYR A 492 3.28 3.10 0.64
C TYR A 492 3.21 2.95 2.16
N TYR A 493 3.77 3.90 2.93
CA TYR A 493 3.76 3.82 4.40
C TYR A 493 2.34 3.81 4.97
N SER A 494 1.41 4.53 4.35
CA SER A 494 -0.01 4.53 4.76
C SER A 494 -0.70 3.19 4.49
N MET A 495 -0.29 2.46 3.45
CA MET A 495 -0.89 1.18 3.05
C MET A 495 -0.16 -0.04 3.61
N ARG A 496 1.08 0.10 4.01
CA ARG A 496 2.03 -0.98 4.34
C ARG A 496 1.44 -2.02 5.28
N ARG A 497 0.91 -1.59 6.43
CA ARG A 497 0.27 -2.47 7.41
C ARG A 497 -1.05 -3.01 6.91
N GLY A 498 -1.85 -2.16 6.25
CA GLY A 498 -3.11 -2.57 5.66
C GLY A 498 -2.97 -3.69 4.63
N ILE A 499 -1.96 -3.62 3.74
CA ILE A 499 -1.66 -4.68 2.79
C ILE A 499 -1.35 -6.00 3.51
N ALA A 500 -0.48 -5.97 4.51
CA ALA A 500 -0.09 -7.16 5.25
C ALA A 500 -1.28 -7.78 6.02
N LEU A 501 -2.03 -6.95 6.76
CA LEU A 501 -3.08 -7.44 7.66
C LEU A 501 -4.38 -7.78 6.93
N VAL A 502 -4.83 -6.96 5.99
CA VAL A 502 -6.01 -7.29 5.16
C VAL A 502 -5.73 -8.52 4.31
N GLY A 503 -4.54 -8.61 3.71
CA GLY A 503 -4.10 -9.80 2.98
C GLY A 503 -4.07 -11.03 3.85
N GLY A 504 -3.46 -10.94 5.04
CA GLY A 504 -3.39 -12.02 6.02
C GLY A 504 -4.77 -12.47 6.50
N ARG A 505 -5.64 -11.54 6.83
CA ARG A 505 -7.01 -11.86 7.29
C ARG A 505 -7.90 -12.41 6.17
N ALA A 506 -7.77 -11.88 4.95
CA ALA A 506 -8.48 -12.44 3.80
C ALA A 506 -7.92 -13.80 3.35
N TRP A 507 -6.64 -14.09 3.65
CA TRP A 507 -6.07 -15.43 3.49
C TRP A 507 -6.61 -16.40 4.54
N SER A 508 -6.53 -16.06 5.83
CA SER A 508 -6.92 -16.97 6.93
C SER A 508 -8.45 -17.09 7.10
N GLY A 509 -9.20 -16.00 6.89
CA GLY A 509 -10.64 -15.96 7.14
C GLY A 509 -10.96 -16.21 8.63
N SER A 510 -11.97 -17.04 8.88
CA SER A 510 -12.33 -17.48 10.24
C SER A 510 -11.52 -18.69 10.72
N ARG A 511 -10.61 -19.21 9.88
CA ARG A 511 -9.84 -20.44 10.09
C ARG A 511 -8.44 -20.17 10.61
N GLY A 512 -7.83 -21.22 11.18
CA GLY A 512 -6.41 -21.22 11.55
C GLY A 512 -6.09 -20.46 12.82
N PRO A 513 -4.79 -20.34 13.12
CA PRO A 513 -4.31 -19.63 14.28
C PRO A 513 -4.66 -18.15 14.25
N LYS A 514 -4.91 -17.57 15.42
CA LYS A 514 -5.11 -16.14 15.59
C LYS A 514 -3.78 -15.39 15.47
N LEU A 515 -3.81 -14.21 14.85
CA LEU A 515 -2.73 -13.26 14.95
C LEU A 515 -2.85 -12.50 16.28
N LEU A 516 -1.73 -12.26 16.93
CA LEU A 516 -1.69 -11.37 18.09
C LEU A 516 -1.36 -9.95 17.61
N GLU A 517 -2.14 -8.96 18.03
CA GLU A 517 -1.96 -7.56 17.60
C GLU A 517 -0.53 -7.08 17.88
N GLU A 518 -0.04 -7.30 19.12
CA GLU A 518 1.31 -6.90 19.54
C GLU A 518 2.42 -7.55 18.71
N MET A 519 2.22 -8.82 18.31
CA MET A 519 3.19 -9.57 17.51
C MET A 519 3.10 -9.19 16.02
N SER A 520 1.90 -8.88 15.52
CA SER A 520 1.71 -8.56 14.11
C SER A 520 2.40 -7.25 13.72
N ASP A 521 2.36 -6.23 14.57
CA ASP A 521 3.05 -4.96 14.34
C ASP A 521 4.55 -5.15 14.20
N SER A 522 5.17 -5.86 15.15
CA SER A 522 6.59 -6.15 15.12
C SER A 522 6.97 -7.03 13.92
N SER A 523 6.09 -7.95 13.52
CA SER A 523 6.30 -8.82 12.36
C SER A 523 6.19 -8.06 11.04
N VAL A 524 5.20 -7.17 10.88
CA VAL A 524 5.11 -6.31 9.68
C VAL A 524 6.34 -5.42 9.56
N ASP A 525 6.77 -4.76 10.65
CA ASP A 525 7.97 -3.92 10.65
C ASP A 525 9.25 -4.71 10.36
N PHE A 526 9.31 -5.96 10.79
CA PHE A 526 10.42 -6.86 10.49
C PHE A 526 10.44 -7.30 9.02
N TYR A 527 9.29 -7.74 8.48
CA TYR A 527 9.22 -8.32 7.14
C TYR A 527 9.21 -7.27 6.02
N SER A 528 8.60 -6.09 6.24
CA SER A 528 8.44 -5.07 5.20
C SER A 528 9.74 -4.69 4.49
N PRO A 529 10.83 -4.31 5.17
CA PRO A 529 12.08 -3.96 4.51
C PRO A 529 12.84 -5.17 3.94
N ARG A 530 12.38 -6.40 4.23
CA ARG A 530 13.00 -7.67 3.81
C ARG A 530 12.22 -8.40 2.74
N ALA A 531 11.02 -7.92 2.39
CA ALA A 531 10.25 -8.48 1.28
C ALA A 531 11.08 -8.36 -0.01
N PRO A 532 11.24 -9.44 -0.79
CA PRO A 532 12.17 -9.46 -1.92
C PRO A 532 11.67 -8.62 -3.10
N ASP A 533 12.61 -8.21 -3.93
CA ASP A 533 12.39 -7.49 -5.20
C ASP A 533 11.65 -6.15 -5.06
N GLN A 534 11.90 -5.48 -3.93
CA GLN A 534 11.47 -4.11 -3.67
C GLN A 534 12.43 -3.44 -2.66
N ASN A 535 12.41 -2.13 -2.61
CA ASN A 535 13.06 -1.33 -1.57
C ASN A 535 12.20 -0.11 -1.22
N LEU A 536 10.90 -0.33 -0.99
CA LEU A 536 9.94 0.72 -0.66
C LEU A 536 10.28 1.46 0.65
N ASP A 537 10.96 0.80 1.58
CA ASP A 537 11.49 1.44 2.78
C ASP A 537 12.77 2.24 2.52
N ARG A 538 13.32 2.21 1.29
CA ARG A 538 14.60 2.87 0.92
C ARG A 538 15.70 2.60 1.93
N VAL A 539 15.89 1.31 2.25
CA VAL A 539 16.96 0.84 3.14
C VAL A 539 18.28 0.90 2.39
N LEU A 540 19.29 1.48 3.02
CA LEU A 540 20.67 1.45 2.47
C LEU A 540 21.35 0.12 2.82
N SER A 541 22.15 -0.40 1.90
CA SER A 541 22.91 -1.64 2.10
C SER A 541 23.93 -1.58 3.26
N LEU A 542 24.23 -0.37 3.72
CA LEU A 542 25.19 -0.12 4.81
C LEU A 542 24.68 -0.51 6.20
N GLY A 543 23.37 -0.64 6.38
CA GLY A 543 22.70 -1.15 7.59
C GLY A 543 22.94 -0.34 8.88
N GLY A 544 22.03 -0.51 9.86
CA GLY A 544 22.20 0.01 11.23
C GLY A 544 21.59 1.41 11.47
N ASN A 545 21.60 1.81 12.77
CA ASN A 545 21.05 3.09 13.24
C ASN A 545 22.11 4.18 13.43
N GLY A 546 23.38 3.84 13.31
CA GLY A 546 24.51 4.76 13.47
C GLY A 546 24.75 5.62 12.22
N THR A 547 25.95 6.17 12.12
CA THR A 547 26.37 6.92 10.92
C THR A 547 26.50 5.95 9.74
N LEU A 548 25.66 6.17 8.74
CA LEU A 548 25.61 5.38 7.50
C LEU A 548 26.54 5.98 6.44
N ILE A 549 26.52 7.30 6.28
CA ILE A 549 27.32 8.03 5.29
C ILE A 549 27.98 9.20 5.98
N SER A 550 29.27 9.40 5.68
CA SER A 550 30.00 10.60 6.05
C SER A 550 30.86 11.02 4.85
N TRP A 551 30.58 12.18 4.29
CA TRP A 551 31.31 12.75 3.17
C TRP A 551 31.76 14.17 3.50
N THR A 552 32.95 14.52 3.07
CA THR A 552 33.52 15.85 3.18
C THR A 552 34.19 16.19 1.85
N ARG A 553 33.94 17.38 1.34
CA ARG A 553 34.55 17.86 0.08
C ARG A 553 36.05 17.89 0.21
N SER A 554 36.74 17.43 -0.81
CA SER A 554 38.20 17.48 -0.94
C SER A 554 38.64 18.51 -2.02
N ASP A 555 39.86 18.96 -1.97
CA ASP A 555 40.42 19.94 -2.94
C ASP A 555 40.40 19.42 -4.38
N GLY A 556 40.25 18.12 -4.60
CA GLY A 556 40.18 17.51 -5.92
C GLY A 556 38.73 17.34 -6.44
N ASP A 557 37.73 17.60 -5.61
CA ASP A 557 36.34 17.46 -6.00
C ASP A 557 35.91 18.61 -6.91
N GLY A 558 35.28 18.27 -8.03
CA GLY A 558 34.67 19.27 -8.90
C GLY A 558 33.39 19.86 -8.31
N ASN A 559 32.69 20.68 -9.10
CA ASN A 559 31.37 21.21 -8.71
C ASN A 559 30.32 20.13 -8.56
N GLU A 560 30.49 18.98 -9.22
CA GLU A 560 29.63 17.79 -9.17
C GLU A 560 30.40 16.63 -8.54
N VAL A 561 29.76 15.95 -7.56
CA VAL A 561 30.30 14.78 -6.87
C VAL A 561 29.23 13.68 -6.84
N ARG A 562 29.58 12.48 -7.26
CA ARG A 562 28.70 11.31 -7.21
C ARG A 562 28.91 10.53 -5.90
N LEU A 563 27.86 10.41 -5.08
CA LEU A 563 27.85 9.60 -3.87
C LEU A 563 27.48 8.14 -4.17
N GLY A 564 26.50 7.93 -5.08
CA GLY A 564 26.10 6.59 -5.55
C GLY A 564 25.31 5.75 -4.54
N HIS A 565 24.64 6.38 -3.57
CA HIS A 565 23.87 5.67 -2.54
C HIS A 565 22.36 5.64 -2.78
N GLY A 566 21.88 6.27 -3.87
CA GLY A 566 20.44 6.35 -4.18
C GLY A 566 19.69 7.27 -3.21
N SER A 567 18.85 6.69 -2.35
CA SER A 567 18.04 7.45 -1.39
C SER A 567 17.84 6.70 -0.08
N LYS A 568 17.55 7.45 1.02
CA LYS A 568 17.21 6.90 2.33
C LYS A 568 15.78 7.30 2.69
N GLY A 569 14.93 6.29 2.94
CA GLY A 569 13.56 6.47 3.43
C GLY A 569 13.51 6.84 4.91
N MET A 570 12.33 6.74 5.49
CA MET A 570 12.03 7.20 6.84
C MET A 570 12.98 6.69 7.91
N ASN A 571 12.98 7.46 9.00
CA ASN A 571 13.87 7.40 10.16
C ASN A 571 15.32 7.66 9.77
N TYR A 572 15.64 8.95 9.60
CA TYR A 572 17.02 9.40 9.41
C TYR A 572 17.28 10.78 10.04
N THR A 573 18.55 11.05 10.27
CA THR A 573 19.09 12.38 10.57
C THR A 573 20.16 12.71 9.53
N LEU A 574 19.92 13.79 8.75
CA LEU A 574 20.83 14.27 7.70
C LEU A 574 21.39 15.62 8.08
N THR A 575 22.71 15.70 8.35
CA THR A 575 23.41 16.94 8.69
C THR A 575 24.20 17.42 7.48
N LEU A 576 24.06 18.69 7.14
CA LEU A 576 24.69 19.35 5.99
C LEU A 576 25.44 20.59 6.43
N SER A 577 26.70 20.77 5.95
CA SER A 577 27.46 22.03 6.03
C SER A 577 27.45 22.70 4.67
N ILE A 578 26.86 23.88 4.58
CA ILE A 578 26.50 24.56 3.34
C ILE A 578 27.28 25.88 3.26
N THR A 579 28.01 26.12 2.17
CA THR A 579 28.74 27.36 1.91
C THR A 579 28.12 28.23 0.83
N GLY A 580 27.23 27.67 0.02
CA GLY A 580 26.53 28.34 -1.05
C GLY A 580 25.37 27.53 -1.64
N PRO A 581 24.79 27.97 -2.75
CA PRO A 581 23.75 27.22 -3.44
C PRO A 581 24.20 25.81 -3.76
N PHE A 582 23.30 24.82 -3.55
CA PHE A 582 23.60 23.41 -3.81
C PHE A 582 22.37 22.65 -4.30
N THR A 583 22.62 21.51 -4.91
CA THR A 583 21.62 20.48 -5.22
C THR A 583 22.15 19.14 -4.75
N LEU A 584 21.34 18.43 -3.96
CA LEU A 584 21.53 17.04 -3.57
C LEU A 584 20.41 16.24 -4.21
N SER A 585 20.71 15.25 -5.04
CA SER A 585 19.72 14.55 -5.86
C SER A 585 19.82 13.03 -5.80
N SER A 586 18.70 12.38 -6.08
CA SER A 586 18.53 10.99 -6.46
C SER A 586 17.53 10.92 -7.62
N PRO A 587 17.28 9.78 -8.26
CA PRO A 587 16.36 9.70 -9.39
C PRO A 587 14.99 10.33 -9.14
N ASP A 588 14.43 10.14 -7.95
CA ASP A 588 13.05 10.55 -7.63
C ASP A 588 12.93 11.77 -6.73
N ASN A 589 14.03 12.22 -6.12
CA ASN A 589 14.02 13.26 -5.09
C ASN A 589 15.18 14.24 -5.25
N VAL A 590 14.92 15.51 -4.96
CA VAL A 590 15.93 16.56 -4.97
C VAL A 590 15.78 17.45 -3.73
N LEU A 591 16.87 17.76 -3.07
CA LEU A 591 16.97 18.81 -2.05
C LEU A 591 17.86 19.91 -2.59
N SER A 592 17.37 21.12 -2.71
CA SER A 592 18.12 22.25 -3.24
C SER A 592 18.07 23.48 -2.35
N LEU A 593 19.12 24.28 -2.42
CA LEU A 593 19.18 25.65 -1.90
C LEU A 593 19.59 26.57 -3.04
N ASP A 594 18.76 27.56 -3.34
CA ASP A 594 19.09 28.54 -4.39
C ASP A 594 19.97 29.70 -3.89
N LYS A 595 20.36 30.59 -4.80
CA LYS A 595 21.15 31.78 -4.49
C LYS A 595 20.45 32.81 -3.58
N ASP A 596 19.12 32.75 -3.52
CA ASP A 596 18.27 33.65 -2.73
C ASP A 596 17.95 33.07 -1.33
N GLY A 597 18.53 31.89 -1.01
CA GLY A 597 18.37 31.19 0.26
C GLY A 597 17.10 30.36 0.38
N ASN A 598 16.36 30.12 -0.70
CA ASN A 598 15.19 29.29 -0.66
C ASN A 598 15.61 27.80 -0.69
N MET A 599 15.23 27.07 0.34
CA MET A 599 15.39 25.61 0.39
C MET A 599 14.12 24.93 -0.05
N VAL A 600 14.27 24.01 -1.02
CA VAL A 600 13.16 23.28 -1.63
C VAL A 600 13.47 21.80 -1.65
N ALA A 601 12.51 20.98 -1.18
CA ALA A 601 12.45 19.55 -1.42
C ALA A 601 11.57 19.30 -2.65
N THR A 602 12.05 18.52 -3.60
CA THR A 602 11.26 18.08 -4.76
C THR A 602 11.07 16.56 -4.67
N ALA A 603 9.84 16.10 -4.77
CA ALA A 603 9.51 14.69 -4.80
C ALA A 603 8.36 14.45 -5.78
N ASP A 604 8.44 13.38 -6.58
CA ASP A 604 7.43 13.01 -7.58
C ASP A 604 7.05 14.15 -8.54
N GLY A 605 7.98 15.05 -8.84
CA GLY A 605 7.75 16.20 -9.71
C GLY A 605 7.09 17.42 -9.04
N TRP A 606 6.80 17.36 -7.72
CA TRP A 606 6.22 18.46 -6.95
C TRP A 606 7.25 19.13 -6.04
N GLU A 607 7.17 20.46 -5.89
CA GLU A 607 8.09 21.26 -5.08
C GLU A 607 7.46 21.63 -3.73
N TYR A 608 8.24 21.43 -2.67
CA TYR A 608 7.86 21.69 -1.28
C TYR A 608 8.89 22.64 -0.66
N PRO A 609 8.61 23.94 -0.60
CA PRO A 609 9.52 24.90 0.04
C PRO A 609 9.55 24.69 1.55
N LEU A 610 10.75 24.88 2.15
CA LEU A 610 10.89 24.91 3.60
C LEU A 610 10.04 26.06 4.17
N ARG A 611 9.16 25.75 5.14
CA ARG A 611 8.22 26.71 5.74
C ARG A 611 8.47 26.90 7.21
N LYS A 612 8.29 28.14 7.68
CA LYS A 612 8.47 28.49 9.08
C LYS A 612 7.37 27.87 9.92
N VAL A 613 7.75 27.15 10.98
CA VAL A 613 6.87 26.61 12.01
C VAL A 613 7.39 26.96 13.39
N THR A 614 6.55 26.94 14.40
CA THR A 614 7.01 27.02 15.78
C THR A 614 7.62 25.69 16.21
N LYS A 615 8.49 25.71 17.26
CA LYS A 615 9.06 24.50 17.83
C LYS A 615 7.96 23.54 18.33
N ASN A 616 6.91 24.06 18.94
CA ASN A 616 5.79 23.28 19.42
C ASN A 616 5.03 22.63 18.27
N ASP A 617 4.72 23.37 17.18
CA ASP A 617 4.02 22.80 16.03
C ASP A 617 4.84 21.72 15.30
N ALA A 618 6.16 21.84 15.35
CA ALA A 618 7.07 20.90 14.69
C ALA A 618 7.29 19.60 15.48
N LEU A 619 7.24 19.67 16.82
CA LEU A 619 7.65 18.58 17.72
C LEU A 619 6.52 18.04 18.61
N ASP A 620 5.34 18.61 18.53
CA ASP A 620 4.21 18.14 19.30
C ASP A 620 3.58 16.90 18.65
N LEU A 621 3.63 15.81 19.38
CA LEU A 621 3.15 14.49 18.95
C LEU A 621 1.67 14.24 19.25
N ASP A 622 0.93 15.19 19.85
CA ASP A 622 -0.50 14.98 20.06
C ASP A 622 -1.33 15.42 18.85
N PRO A 623 -1.53 14.53 17.85
CA PRO A 623 -2.32 14.83 16.67
C PRO A 623 -3.81 14.98 16.98
N GLY A 624 -4.21 14.73 18.22
CA GLY A 624 -5.58 14.64 18.66
C GLY A 624 -6.05 15.70 19.63
N ALA A 625 -5.19 16.65 20.01
CA ALA A 625 -5.59 17.71 20.90
C ALA A 625 -6.79 18.47 20.34
N PRO A 626 -7.90 18.55 21.08
CA PRO A 626 -9.04 19.37 20.70
C PRO A 626 -8.58 20.82 20.52
N GLY A 627 -8.83 21.42 19.37
CA GLY A 627 -8.46 22.80 19.07
C GLY A 627 -7.27 22.96 18.12
N ARG A 628 -6.64 21.90 17.66
CA ARG A 628 -5.72 21.96 16.53
C ARG A 628 -6.45 22.08 15.19
N ILE A 629 -7.35 23.00 15.09
CA ILE A 629 -7.83 23.47 13.79
C ILE A 629 -6.74 24.42 13.30
N TRP A 630 -5.98 23.96 12.36
CA TRP A 630 -4.88 24.69 11.76
C TRP A 630 -5.40 25.83 10.93
N VAL A 631 -5.72 26.92 11.57
CA VAL A 631 -6.08 28.14 10.85
C VAL A 631 -4.80 28.73 10.30
N ASN A 632 -4.82 29.03 9.02
CA ASN A 632 -3.76 29.77 8.33
C ASN A 632 -3.51 31.10 9.08
N THR A 633 -2.56 31.09 10.02
CA THR A 633 -2.14 32.31 10.68
C THR A 633 -1.11 32.99 9.79
N SER A 634 -1.26 34.27 9.57
CA SER A 634 -0.42 35.05 8.65
C SER A 634 1.08 35.13 9.01
N SER A 635 1.49 34.54 10.14
CA SER A 635 2.87 34.60 10.65
C SER A 635 3.68 33.31 10.50
N THR A 636 3.01 32.14 10.41
CA THR A 636 3.64 30.83 10.22
C THR A 636 3.41 30.33 8.80
N HIS A 637 4.03 29.21 8.45
CA HIS A 637 3.89 28.55 7.14
C HIS A 637 4.38 29.34 5.91
N LYS A 638 5.07 30.48 6.12
CA LYS A 638 5.74 31.21 5.04
C LYS A 638 7.05 30.53 4.68
N PRO A 639 7.48 30.57 3.40
CA PRO A 639 8.81 30.12 3.03
C PRO A 639 9.90 30.78 3.86
N VAL A 640 10.88 29.98 4.26
CA VAL A 640 12.04 30.43 5.05
C VAL A 640 13.22 30.63 4.11
N LYS A 641 13.99 31.70 4.34
CA LYS A 641 15.27 31.94 3.68
C LYS A 641 16.41 31.60 4.61
N LEU A 642 17.33 30.78 4.15
CA LEU A 642 18.57 30.42 4.84
C LEU A 642 19.70 31.31 4.39
N SER A 643 20.49 31.79 5.32
CA SER A 643 21.73 32.50 5.00
C SER A 643 22.90 31.53 4.94
N THR A 644 23.80 31.68 3.98
CA THR A 644 25.02 30.87 3.89
C THR A 644 26.24 31.70 4.27
N PRO A 645 27.29 31.11 4.90
CA PRO A 645 27.40 29.69 5.25
C PRO A 645 26.52 29.29 6.45
N THR A 646 26.05 28.04 6.46
CA THR A 646 25.24 27.53 7.54
C THR A 646 25.38 26.00 7.71
N ASN A 647 25.10 25.52 8.93
CA ASN A 647 24.93 24.10 9.18
C ASN A 647 23.45 23.83 9.47
N ILE A 648 22.88 22.83 8.83
CA ILE A 648 21.51 22.40 9.06
C ILE A 648 21.45 20.90 9.32
N THR A 649 20.42 20.51 10.05
CA THR A 649 20.09 19.09 10.30
C THR A 649 18.63 18.85 9.96
N LEU A 650 18.39 17.95 9.02
CA LEU A 650 17.06 17.43 8.71
C LEU A 650 16.84 16.18 9.54
N VAL A 651 15.76 16.13 10.30
CA VAL A 651 15.33 14.94 11.02
C VAL A 651 13.96 14.52 10.50
N THR A 652 13.84 13.27 10.13
CA THR A 652 12.63 12.75 9.48
C THR A 652 12.15 11.48 10.15
N ASP A 653 10.88 11.44 10.49
CA ASP A 653 10.16 10.24 10.89
C ASP A 653 8.70 10.23 10.41
N VAL A 654 7.98 9.16 10.77
CA VAL A 654 6.58 8.98 10.35
C VAL A 654 5.59 9.91 11.05
N LEU A 655 5.96 10.48 12.20
CA LEU A 655 5.06 11.30 13.03
C LEU A 655 5.24 12.80 12.79
N HIS A 656 6.50 13.25 12.72
CA HIS A 656 6.82 14.67 12.61
C HIS A 656 6.98 15.14 11.15
N GLY A 657 7.10 14.19 10.19
CA GLY A 657 7.57 14.52 8.84
C GLY A 657 9.04 14.92 8.87
N THR A 658 9.44 15.88 8.02
CA THR A 658 10.82 16.39 7.94
C THR A 658 10.95 17.76 8.56
N VAL A 659 11.58 17.82 9.72
CA VAL A 659 11.88 19.07 10.46
C VAL A 659 13.32 19.47 10.22
N VAL A 660 13.55 20.75 9.97
CA VAL A 660 14.89 21.34 9.71
C VAL A 660 15.32 22.19 10.91
N PHE A 661 16.51 21.89 11.41
CA PHE A 661 17.18 22.59 12.49
C PHE A 661 18.41 23.36 11.97
N SER A 662 18.73 24.48 12.58
CA SER A 662 20.01 25.18 12.44
C SER A 662 20.47 25.64 13.82
N ASN A 663 21.72 25.33 14.17
CA ASN A 663 22.31 25.66 15.48
C ASN A 663 21.43 25.22 16.69
N GLY A 664 20.77 24.07 16.58
CA GLY A 664 19.91 23.54 17.62
C GLY A 664 18.51 24.14 17.71
N GLU A 665 18.15 25.07 16.83
CA GLU A 665 16.82 25.68 16.79
C GLU A 665 16.03 25.23 15.56
N VAL A 666 14.71 25.05 15.73
CA VAL A 666 13.81 24.72 14.61
C VAL A 666 13.74 25.91 13.65
N VAL A 667 14.16 25.70 12.43
CA VAL A 667 14.08 26.69 11.35
C VAL A 667 12.73 26.59 10.63
N GLY A 668 12.28 25.36 10.39
CA GLY A 668 11.04 25.08 9.67
C GLY A 668 10.83 23.57 9.43
N ARG A 669 9.83 23.27 8.65
CA ARG A 669 9.59 21.91 8.13
C ARG A 669 9.05 21.96 6.70
N PHE A 670 9.13 20.83 5.99
CA PHE A 670 8.43 20.69 4.72
C PHE A 670 6.97 20.39 4.99
N GLU A 671 6.08 21.07 4.27
CA GLU A 671 4.63 21.03 4.49
C GLU A 671 3.87 21.12 3.17
N VAL A 672 2.68 20.55 3.19
CA VAL A 672 1.69 20.65 2.11
C VAL A 672 0.37 21.20 2.66
N PHE A 673 -0.37 21.96 1.85
CA PHE A 673 -1.66 22.53 2.22
C PHE A 673 -2.77 21.60 1.72
N VAL A 674 -3.44 20.91 2.64
CA VAL A 674 -4.43 19.87 2.35
C VAL A 674 -5.80 20.22 2.92
N TYR A 675 -6.83 19.61 2.36
CA TYR A 675 -8.19 19.70 2.87
C TYR A 675 -8.36 18.77 4.07
N GLY A 676 -8.80 19.30 5.19
CA GLY A 676 -8.93 18.58 6.47
C GLY A 676 -10.20 17.73 6.59
N GLY A 677 -10.66 17.13 5.52
CA GLY A 677 -11.78 16.19 5.55
C GLY A 677 -13.08 16.78 6.10
N ARG A 678 -13.67 16.13 7.10
CA ARG A 678 -14.96 16.51 7.68
C ARG A 678 -15.02 17.91 8.29
N ASN A 679 -13.89 18.48 8.64
CA ASN A 679 -13.82 19.83 9.21
C ASN A 679 -13.96 20.94 8.16
N THR A 680 -14.09 20.59 6.90
CA THR A 680 -14.30 21.53 5.77
C THR A 680 -13.28 22.67 5.69
N GLN A 681 -12.10 22.49 6.25
CA GLN A 681 -11.05 23.50 6.32
C GLN A 681 -9.75 23.00 5.73
N PHE A 682 -9.07 23.88 4.99
CA PHE A 682 -7.70 23.64 4.57
C PHE A 682 -6.72 23.89 5.71
N SER A 683 -5.67 23.09 5.77
CA SER A 683 -4.62 23.26 6.74
C SER A 683 -3.27 22.72 6.26
N TRP A 684 -2.22 23.05 6.99
CA TRP A 684 -0.87 22.59 6.71
C TRP A 684 -0.62 21.22 7.32
N SER A 685 -0.18 20.27 6.50
CA SER A 685 0.23 18.94 6.93
C SER A 685 1.73 18.76 6.73
N GLN A 686 2.37 18.06 7.67
CA GLN A 686 3.78 17.71 7.57
C GLN A 686 4.02 16.80 6.37
N MET A 687 5.22 16.87 5.82
CA MET A 687 5.69 16.00 4.77
C MET A 687 6.97 15.28 5.20
N ALA A 688 7.02 13.98 4.99
CA ALA A 688 8.18 13.18 5.23
C ALA A 688 8.98 13.02 3.94
N PHE A 689 10.07 13.75 3.83
CA PHE A 689 10.91 13.78 2.66
C PHE A 689 11.91 12.63 2.67
N VAL A 690 12.14 12.02 1.52
CA VAL A 690 13.15 10.97 1.33
C VAL A 690 14.49 11.62 1.02
N ALA A 691 15.52 11.31 1.80
CA ALA A 691 16.84 11.90 1.60
C ALA A 691 17.46 11.45 0.27
N PRO A 692 17.75 12.36 -0.66
CA PRO A 692 18.49 12.04 -1.88
C PRO A 692 19.98 11.89 -1.57
N LEU A 693 20.64 10.86 -2.12
CA LEU A 693 22.02 10.49 -1.74
C LEU A 693 22.85 9.98 -2.93
N ASP A 694 22.48 10.34 -4.15
CA ASP A 694 23.22 9.87 -5.33
C ASP A 694 24.25 10.89 -5.83
N LYS A 695 23.88 12.19 -5.85
CA LYS A 695 24.70 13.22 -6.48
C LYS A 695 24.62 14.55 -5.73
N ILE A 696 25.76 15.23 -5.61
CA ILE A 696 25.91 16.59 -5.06
C ILE A 696 26.38 17.53 -6.16
N GLU A 697 25.78 18.72 -6.25
CA GLU A 697 26.26 19.84 -7.04
C GLU A 697 26.35 21.12 -6.19
N GLY A 698 27.33 21.96 -6.42
CA GLY A 698 27.43 23.27 -5.79
C GLY A 698 28.05 23.28 -4.39
N GLY A 699 27.62 24.24 -3.56
CA GLY A 699 28.26 24.66 -2.31
C GLY A 699 27.92 23.82 -1.08
N LEU A 700 27.95 22.49 -1.17
CA LEU A 700 27.88 21.58 -0.03
C LEU A 700 29.30 21.10 0.32
N GLU A 701 29.71 21.29 1.58
CA GLU A 701 31.03 20.94 2.09
C GLU A 701 31.07 19.64 2.87
N ARG A 702 30.01 19.35 3.63
CA ARG A 702 29.92 18.12 4.42
C ARG A 702 28.50 17.57 4.40
N LEU A 703 28.42 16.25 4.39
CA LEU A 703 27.19 15.49 4.53
C LEU A 703 27.43 14.36 5.53
N LYS A 704 26.56 14.26 6.53
CA LYS A 704 26.51 13.13 7.46
C LYS A 704 25.08 12.63 7.56
N LEU A 705 24.90 11.32 7.33
CA LEU A 705 23.62 10.64 7.46
C LEU A 705 23.68 9.61 8.58
N ALA A 706 22.71 9.65 9.50
CA ALA A 706 22.44 8.58 10.46
C ALA A 706 21.14 7.85 10.12
N GLY A 707 21.07 6.56 10.44
CA GLY A 707 19.94 5.68 10.14
C GLY A 707 18.79 5.76 11.13
N SER A 708 18.79 6.74 12.04
CA SER A 708 17.73 6.99 13.01
C SER A 708 17.37 8.47 13.06
N SER A 709 16.11 8.77 13.40
CA SER A 709 15.65 10.12 13.68
C SER A 709 16.06 10.52 15.11
N ASN A 710 16.79 11.64 15.26
CA ASN A 710 17.25 12.12 16.56
C ASN A 710 16.89 13.60 16.75
N PHE A 711 15.65 13.85 17.14
CA PHE A 711 15.13 15.20 17.39
C PHE A 711 15.76 15.86 18.61
N THR A 712 16.10 15.09 19.64
CA THR A 712 16.71 15.59 20.88
C THR A 712 18.11 16.11 20.63
N GLU A 713 18.94 15.38 19.90
CA GLU A 713 20.30 15.80 19.56
C GLU A 713 20.31 17.00 18.61
N ALA A 714 19.39 17.03 17.64
CA ALA A 714 19.28 18.12 16.68
C ALA A 714 18.78 19.41 17.32
N GLY A 715 17.92 19.35 18.35
CA GLY A 715 17.35 20.49 19.08
C GLY A 715 18.19 21.03 20.23
N GLY A 716 19.42 20.53 20.50
CA GLY A 716 20.25 20.92 21.63
C GLY A 716 19.68 20.48 22.99
N THR A 717 20.55 20.29 23.99
CA THR A 717 20.21 19.81 25.34
C THR A 717 19.34 20.83 26.11
N GLY A 718 18.05 20.76 25.98
CA GLY A 718 17.07 21.64 26.64
C GLY A 718 15.68 21.06 26.77
N GLY A 719 15.46 19.81 26.44
CA GLY A 719 14.19 19.12 26.60
C GLY A 719 14.30 17.99 27.61
N LYS A 720 13.36 17.87 28.54
CA LYS A 720 13.15 16.68 29.35
C LYS A 720 13.28 15.45 28.44
N GLU A 721 13.94 14.41 28.96
CA GLU A 721 13.97 13.09 28.31
C GLU A 721 12.62 12.83 27.66
N SER A 722 12.63 12.60 26.36
CA SER A 722 11.45 12.11 25.68
C SER A 722 11.04 10.87 26.45
N ALA A 723 9.86 10.90 27.05
CA ALA A 723 9.20 9.67 27.42
C ALA A 723 9.40 8.69 26.27
N ASP A 724 9.80 7.47 26.58
CA ASP A 724 9.92 6.39 25.62
C ASP A 724 8.91 6.58 24.51
N VAL A 725 9.37 6.56 23.26
CA VAL A 725 8.47 6.42 22.12
C VAL A 725 7.50 5.33 22.55
N PRO A 726 6.21 5.58 22.64
CA PRO A 726 5.29 4.53 23.01
C PRO A 726 5.55 3.40 22.02
N LYS A 727 6.16 2.32 22.50
CA LYS A 727 6.06 1.04 21.85
C LYS A 727 4.57 0.91 21.64
N GLY A 728 4.07 0.80 20.42
CA GLY A 728 2.68 0.94 20.02
C GLY A 728 1.63 0.22 20.86
N ASN A 729 1.51 0.55 22.12
CA ASN A 729 0.72 -0.09 23.17
C ASN A 729 0.16 0.90 24.17
N ASP A 730 0.05 2.17 23.83
CA ASP A 730 -0.91 2.98 24.55
C ASP A 730 -2.24 2.93 23.79
N THR A 731 -3.00 1.88 24.11
CA THR A 731 -4.45 1.93 24.08
C THR A 731 -4.87 3.22 24.75
N VAL A 732 -5.12 4.26 23.98
CA VAL A 732 -5.95 5.36 24.42
C VAL A 732 -7.31 4.73 24.70
N ARG A 733 -7.51 4.27 25.95
CA ARG A 733 -8.81 3.95 26.47
C ARG A 733 -9.63 5.24 26.41
N CYS A 734 -10.28 5.48 25.28
CA CYS A 734 -11.43 6.36 25.24
C CYS A 734 -12.54 5.68 26.05
N SER A 735 -12.55 5.92 27.36
CA SER A 735 -13.75 5.72 28.15
C SER A 735 -14.79 6.73 27.67
N VAL A 736 -15.54 6.33 26.64
CA VAL A 736 -16.79 7.02 26.30
C VAL A 736 -17.79 6.62 27.35
N SER A 737 -17.94 7.48 28.37
CA SER A 737 -19.12 7.45 29.23
C SER A 737 -20.34 7.73 28.35
N LEU A 738 -21.03 6.67 27.94
CA LEU A 738 -22.30 6.76 27.26
C LEU A 738 -23.36 7.20 28.27
N ALA A 739 -23.57 8.50 28.43
CA ALA A 739 -24.78 9.01 29.02
C ALA A 739 -25.92 8.84 28.04
N ILE A 740 -26.66 7.76 28.17
CA ILE A 740 -27.89 7.52 27.40
C ILE A 740 -28.96 8.47 27.97
N THR A 741 -29.16 9.60 27.31
CA THR A 741 -30.39 10.39 27.49
C THR A 741 -31.37 9.91 26.41
N VAL A 742 -32.33 9.10 26.84
CA VAL A 742 -33.49 8.74 26.01
C VAL A 742 -34.38 9.94 25.89
N GLY A 743 -34.33 10.63 24.75
CA GLY A 743 -35.28 11.65 24.35
C GLY A 743 -36.06 11.19 23.13
N LEU A 744 -37.28 10.72 23.37
CA LEU A 744 -38.26 10.53 22.28
C LEU A 744 -38.57 11.91 21.68
N VAL A 745 -38.28 12.08 20.38
CA VAL A 745 -38.96 13.09 19.56
C VAL A 745 -39.37 12.45 18.24
N VAL A 746 -40.68 12.45 18.09
CA VAL A 746 -41.40 12.08 16.87
C VAL A 746 -41.32 13.22 15.86
N GLY A 747 -41.00 12.91 14.65
CA GLY A 747 -41.48 13.63 13.46
C GLY A 747 -40.59 14.76 12.93
N GLY A 748 -40.22 14.61 11.68
CA GLY A 748 -39.76 15.74 10.87
C GLY A 748 -38.71 15.34 9.83
N LEU A 749 -39.13 14.88 8.67
CA LEU A 749 -38.33 14.87 7.46
C LEU A 749 -37.82 16.31 7.20
N LEU A 750 -36.52 16.45 7.06
CA LEU A 750 -35.93 17.52 6.26
C LEU A 750 -34.65 16.99 5.60
N LEU A 751 -34.74 16.73 4.31
CA LEU A 751 -33.62 16.60 3.41
C LEU A 751 -32.83 17.91 3.41
N VAL A 752 -31.55 17.83 3.71
CA VAL A 752 -30.58 18.82 3.23
C VAL A 752 -29.39 18.05 2.67
N SER A 753 -29.32 18.06 1.35
CA SER A 753 -28.15 17.70 0.58
C SER A 753 -27.03 18.71 0.84
N LEU A 754 -25.88 18.21 1.24
CA LEU A 754 -24.57 18.81 1.02
C LEU A 754 -23.55 17.68 0.90
#